data_434171da6b24bd07174eae15b603f493
#
_entry.id   434171da6b24bd07174eae15b603f493
#
_cell.length_a   1.000
_cell.length_b   1.000
_cell.length_c   1.000
_cell.angle_alpha   90.00
_cell.angle_beta   90.00
_cell.angle_gamma   90.00
#
_symmetry.space_group_name_H-M   'P 1'
#
loop_
_entity.id
_entity.type
_entity.pdbx_description
1 polymer ?
#
loop_
_entity_poly.entity_id
_entity_poly.type
_entity_poly.pdbx_seq_one_letter_code
_entity_poly.pdbx_strand_id
1 'polypeptide(L)'
;MQYFERQNDSLIFRLNGETVMVSPWGKDSLRTRAALFNELSDNSPALLSPAKSEPVIELGERQAVITNGKIHAVLSLQDWGDELQISYYNQKGELLLQEIPNGGALFLKARRFQSLPGDSFFLTASFLSNPSEKIYGMGQYQQETLNLKGCNLELAHRNSQASIPFYVSSLGYGFLWNNAAVGDVHFGTNTTQWTARSCKQLDYWITAGDTPAEIEEAYANATGKSPMMPEYGLGFWQCKLRYYNQEQVLSIAREYKKRNIPLDVIVIDFYHWPYCGDWRFDEEFFPDPAAMIKELQELGVETMVSIWPAVDFRSENYEEMKQQNMLVKSNSGVDVQMIFHGNNAFMDATNPKTRRYVWEKCKQNYADLGIRTFWLDVAEPEYTSYDFENYRYYSGTVLETGNIYPREYARLFYEGQKENGQDDIVNLIRCAWAGSQRYGALVWSGDIMSTYEDFRKQICAGIHMGLSGIPWWTTDIGGFHNGVAADPDFKELLIRWFQFGTFCPVMRLHGSRQPYTPIYNKAGELREGTGTDNEVWSYGEEAYQIMTKFIHVRELMRDYTRSLMQQAHENGHPVLRALFYEFPSDPICWDIKNSYLFGSDLLVAPICHEHAVDRQVYLPAGASWTDARTGVVYEGGQWITANAPMDTLPVFLRDGRQDYLIGEI
;
A
#
# COMPACT_ATOMS: atom_id res chain seq x y z
N MET A 1 -38.79 4.27 -27.77
CA MET A 1 -38.20 4.99 -26.60
C MET A 1 -36.70 4.99 -26.86
N GLN A 2 -36.03 6.12 -26.74
CA GLN A 2 -34.59 6.18 -26.95
C GLN A 2 -33.90 5.86 -25.59
N TYR A 3 -33.25 4.74 -25.50
CA TYR A 3 -32.61 4.27 -24.26
C TYR A 3 -31.18 4.82 -24.09
N PHE A 4 -30.51 5.09 -25.23
CA PHE A 4 -29.11 5.53 -25.28
C PHE A 4 -29.03 6.95 -25.81
N GLU A 5 -28.21 7.76 -25.22
CA GLU A 5 -27.90 9.11 -25.67
C GLU A 5 -26.43 9.42 -25.54
N ARG A 6 -25.92 10.32 -26.36
CA ARG A 6 -24.59 10.91 -26.20
C ARG A 6 -24.72 12.24 -25.47
N GLN A 7 -23.99 12.40 -24.41
CA GLN A 7 -23.84 13.67 -23.70
C GLN A 7 -22.36 14.04 -23.64
N ASN A 8 -21.92 15.04 -24.37
CA ASN A 8 -20.51 15.37 -24.59
C ASN A 8 -19.76 14.14 -25.13
N ASP A 9 -18.73 13.70 -24.37
CA ASP A 9 -17.89 12.55 -24.70
C ASP A 9 -18.33 11.27 -23.97
N SER A 10 -19.52 11.24 -23.39
CA SER A 10 -20.04 10.12 -22.62
C SER A 10 -21.25 9.47 -23.27
N LEU A 11 -21.35 8.14 -23.11
CA LEU A 11 -22.53 7.36 -23.46
C LEU A 11 -23.40 7.18 -22.22
N ILE A 12 -24.67 7.54 -22.32
CA ILE A 12 -25.65 7.47 -21.25
C ILE A 12 -26.77 6.52 -21.61
N PHE A 13 -27.17 5.72 -20.61
CA PHE A 13 -28.38 4.89 -20.63
C PHE A 13 -29.31 5.31 -19.51
N ARG A 14 -30.65 5.32 -19.80
CA ARG A 14 -31.69 5.58 -18.80
C ARG A 14 -32.86 4.63 -18.96
N LEU A 15 -33.20 3.92 -17.89
CA LEU A 15 -34.43 3.11 -17.84
C LEU A 15 -34.82 2.82 -16.38
N ASN A 16 -36.11 2.84 -16.07
CA ASN A 16 -36.69 2.43 -14.79
C ASN A 16 -36.05 3.09 -13.54
N GLY A 17 -35.63 4.36 -13.67
CA GLY A 17 -35.00 5.11 -12.60
C GLY A 17 -33.49 4.86 -12.47
N GLU A 18 -32.93 3.92 -13.23
CA GLU A 18 -31.48 3.75 -13.33
C GLU A 18 -30.90 4.68 -14.40
N THR A 19 -29.81 5.35 -14.05
CA THR A 19 -28.96 6.07 -15.00
C THR A 19 -27.57 5.44 -14.97
N VAL A 20 -27.07 5.05 -16.14
CA VAL A 20 -25.70 4.56 -16.32
C VAL A 20 -24.97 5.50 -17.27
N MET A 21 -23.75 5.87 -16.92
CA MET A 21 -22.86 6.70 -17.72
C MET A 21 -21.51 6.02 -17.89
N VAL A 22 -21.07 5.87 -19.13
CA VAL A 22 -19.73 5.42 -19.48
C VAL A 22 -18.98 6.56 -20.16
N SER A 23 -17.87 6.97 -19.55
CA SER A 23 -17.07 8.12 -19.98
C SER A 23 -15.64 7.71 -20.29
N PRO A 24 -14.95 8.32 -21.26
CA PRO A 24 -13.52 8.14 -21.41
C PRO A 24 -12.80 8.70 -20.17
N TRP A 25 -11.74 8.01 -19.71
CA TRP A 25 -11.00 8.46 -18.54
C TRP A 25 -9.52 8.09 -18.64
N GLY A 26 -8.79 8.84 -19.45
CA GLY A 26 -7.43 8.52 -19.88
C GLY A 26 -7.41 7.93 -21.30
N LYS A 27 -6.23 7.56 -21.78
CA LYS A 27 -6.01 7.20 -23.20
C LYS A 27 -6.74 5.92 -23.63
N ASP A 28 -6.64 4.85 -22.86
CA ASP A 28 -7.14 3.50 -23.19
C ASP A 28 -8.08 3.01 -22.08
N SER A 29 -8.89 3.91 -21.50
CA SER A 29 -9.62 3.63 -20.27
C SER A 29 -11.01 4.24 -20.27
N LEU A 30 -11.92 3.62 -19.53
CA LEU A 30 -13.32 4.04 -19.35
C LEU A 30 -13.66 4.10 -17.87
N ARG A 31 -14.47 5.08 -17.46
CA ARG A 31 -15.11 5.15 -16.15
C ARG A 31 -16.59 4.89 -16.29
N THR A 32 -17.12 3.94 -15.53
CA THR A 32 -18.55 3.61 -15.51
C THR A 32 -19.14 3.98 -14.17
N ARG A 33 -20.23 4.74 -14.22
CA ARG A 33 -21.02 5.13 -13.06
C ARG A 33 -22.47 4.73 -13.26
N ALA A 34 -23.13 4.30 -12.18
CA ALA A 34 -24.57 4.03 -12.20
C ALA A 34 -25.23 4.50 -10.91
N ALA A 35 -26.40 5.07 -11.00
CA ALA A 35 -27.23 5.47 -9.86
C ALA A 35 -28.68 5.06 -10.08
N LEU A 36 -29.39 4.76 -8.99
CA LEU A 36 -30.81 4.45 -8.98
C LEU A 36 -31.56 5.58 -8.27
N PHE A 37 -32.48 6.26 -8.99
CA PHE A 37 -33.27 7.40 -8.51
C PHE A 37 -32.48 8.61 -7.99
N ASN A 38 -31.15 8.60 -8.13
CA ASN A 38 -30.25 9.67 -7.75
C ASN A 38 -29.54 10.24 -8.98
N GLU A 39 -29.05 11.46 -8.86
CA GLU A 39 -28.14 12.05 -9.84
C GLU A 39 -26.74 11.43 -9.70
N LEU A 40 -26.05 11.30 -10.84
CA LEU A 40 -24.65 10.87 -10.84
C LEU A 40 -23.75 11.99 -10.32
N SER A 41 -22.90 11.67 -9.36
CA SER A 41 -21.89 12.59 -8.83
C SER A 41 -20.60 12.48 -9.64
N ASP A 42 -19.97 13.61 -9.91
CA ASP A 42 -18.61 13.66 -10.49
C ASP A 42 -17.51 13.50 -9.43
N ASN A 43 -17.88 13.52 -8.15
CA ASN A 43 -16.92 13.32 -7.08
C ASN A 43 -16.21 11.97 -7.24
N SER A 44 -14.90 12.01 -7.25
CA SER A 44 -14.07 10.82 -7.36
C SER A 44 -12.98 10.87 -6.31
N PRO A 45 -13.02 9.95 -5.34
CA PRO A 45 -11.99 9.95 -4.30
C PRO A 45 -10.60 9.58 -4.84
N ALA A 46 -10.46 8.65 -5.78
CA ALA A 46 -9.17 8.20 -6.29
C ALA A 46 -8.73 8.91 -7.58
N LEU A 47 -9.65 9.04 -8.54
CA LEU A 47 -9.31 9.46 -9.89
C LEU A 47 -9.05 10.97 -9.99
N LEU A 48 -8.00 11.33 -10.69
CA LEU A 48 -7.70 12.70 -11.09
C LEU A 48 -8.58 13.09 -12.31
N SER A 49 -8.64 14.38 -12.62
CA SER A 49 -9.27 14.84 -13.85
C SER A 49 -8.60 14.19 -15.06
N PRO A 50 -9.36 13.59 -15.98
CA PRO A 50 -8.79 12.87 -17.10
C PRO A 50 -8.12 13.80 -18.10
N ALA A 51 -7.08 13.31 -18.77
CA ALA A 51 -6.60 13.92 -20.00
C ALA A 51 -7.72 13.89 -21.06
N LYS A 52 -7.72 14.87 -21.98
CA LYS A 52 -8.67 14.89 -23.08
C LYS A 52 -8.54 13.63 -23.93
N SER A 53 -9.69 13.06 -24.28
CA SER A 53 -9.82 11.90 -25.17
C SER A 53 -10.87 12.22 -26.23
N GLU A 54 -10.78 11.54 -27.36
CA GLU A 54 -11.75 11.66 -28.45
C GLU A 54 -12.42 10.29 -28.67
N PRO A 55 -13.41 9.92 -27.82
CA PRO A 55 -14.07 8.62 -27.94
C PRO A 55 -14.97 8.58 -29.16
N VAL A 56 -15.09 7.40 -29.74
CA VAL A 56 -16.10 7.10 -30.76
C VAL A 56 -17.34 6.52 -30.09
N ILE A 57 -18.50 7.10 -30.31
CA ILE A 57 -19.79 6.65 -29.76
C ILE A 57 -20.74 6.31 -30.89
N GLU A 58 -21.20 5.05 -30.91
CA GLU A 58 -22.17 4.53 -31.84
C GLU A 58 -23.47 4.23 -31.09
N LEU A 59 -24.58 4.83 -31.55
CA LEU A 59 -25.91 4.66 -30.94
C LEU A 59 -26.79 3.77 -31.84
N GLY A 60 -27.31 2.71 -31.25
CA GLY A 60 -28.36 1.89 -31.85
C GLY A 60 -29.61 1.83 -30.97
N GLU A 61 -30.62 1.11 -31.41
CA GLU A 61 -31.89 1.04 -30.70
C GLU A 61 -31.83 0.22 -29.43
N ARG A 62 -31.19 -0.94 -29.48
CA ARG A 62 -31.01 -1.87 -28.32
C ARG A 62 -29.56 -2.06 -27.88
N GLN A 63 -28.64 -1.43 -28.55
CA GLN A 63 -27.21 -1.51 -28.26
C GLN A 63 -26.54 -0.18 -28.56
N ALA A 64 -25.56 0.19 -27.76
CA ALA A 64 -24.68 1.31 -28.02
C ALA A 64 -23.24 0.94 -27.66
N VAL A 65 -22.28 1.56 -28.32
CA VAL A 65 -20.86 1.31 -28.12
C VAL A 65 -20.12 2.60 -27.84
N ILE A 66 -19.21 2.59 -26.89
CA ILE A 66 -18.22 3.65 -26.69
C ILE A 66 -16.82 3.04 -26.80
N THR A 67 -15.99 3.60 -27.68
CA THR A 67 -14.60 3.20 -27.89
C THR A 67 -13.67 4.32 -27.47
N ASN A 68 -12.65 4.00 -26.65
CA ASN A 68 -11.62 4.94 -26.26
C ASN A 68 -10.23 4.24 -26.31
N GLY A 69 -9.47 4.51 -27.37
CA GLY A 69 -8.19 3.86 -27.61
C GLY A 69 -8.30 2.34 -27.73
N LYS A 70 -7.59 1.60 -26.88
CA LYS A 70 -7.55 0.12 -26.90
C LYS A 70 -8.77 -0.57 -26.27
N ILE A 71 -9.71 0.18 -25.67
CA ILE A 71 -10.88 -0.40 -25.00
C ILE A 71 -12.17 0.08 -25.61
N HIS A 72 -13.18 -0.81 -25.70
CA HIS A 72 -14.54 -0.42 -25.98
C HIS A 72 -15.55 -1.12 -25.06
N ALA A 73 -16.60 -0.40 -24.71
CA ALA A 73 -17.71 -0.91 -23.93
C ALA A 73 -18.95 -1.03 -24.83
N VAL A 74 -19.57 -2.21 -24.80
CA VAL A 74 -20.84 -2.49 -25.45
C VAL A 74 -21.92 -2.53 -24.39
N LEU A 75 -22.88 -1.59 -24.52
CA LEU A 75 -24.05 -1.50 -23.66
C LEU A 75 -25.23 -2.10 -24.44
N SER A 76 -25.76 -3.23 -23.97
CA SER A 76 -26.84 -3.93 -24.67
C SER A 76 -28.03 -4.21 -23.78
N LEU A 77 -29.24 -3.97 -24.30
CA LEU A 77 -30.47 -4.42 -23.65
C LEU A 77 -30.67 -5.90 -23.90
N GLN A 78 -30.87 -6.64 -22.85
CA GLN A 78 -31.16 -8.06 -22.92
C GLN A 78 -32.61 -8.29 -23.45
N ASP A 79 -32.82 -9.39 -24.14
CA ASP A 79 -34.10 -9.65 -24.77
C ASP A 79 -35.26 -9.87 -23.78
N TRP A 80 -34.90 -10.30 -22.57
CA TRP A 80 -35.85 -10.49 -21.49
C TRP A 80 -35.70 -9.40 -20.43
N GLY A 81 -36.77 -8.63 -20.21
CA GLY A 81 -36.85 -7.66 -19.12
C GLY A 81 -36.19 -6.29 -19.39
N ASP A 82 -35.67 -6.06 -20.58
CA ASP A 82 -35.00 -4.81 -20.97
C ASP A 82 -33.89 -4.36 -19.98
N GLU A 83 -33.22 -5.32 -19.29
CA GLU A 83 -32.11 -5.02 -18.40
C GLU A 83 -30.84 -4.72 -19.21
N LEU A 84 -30.10 -3.70 -18.78
CA LEU A 84 -28.83 -3.34 -19.38
C LEU A 84 -27.72 -4.31 -18.95
N GLN A 85 -26.95 -4.83 -19.89
CA GLN A 85 -25.70 -5.53 -19.68
C GLN A 85 -24.54 -4.74 -20.30
N ILE A 86 -23.41 -4.64 -19.62
CA ILE A 86 -22.19 -3.98 -20.10
C ILE A 86 -21.11 -5.05 -20.30
N SER A 87 -20.46 -5.00 -21.47
CA SER A 87 -19.33 -5.87 -21.81
C SER A 87 -18.17 -5.02 -22.31
N TYR A 88 -16.97 -5.32 -21.85
CA TYR A 88 -15.74 -4.62 -22.23
C TYR A 88 -14.86 -5.53 -23.08
N TYR A 89 -14.32 -4.97 -24.14
CA TYR A 89 -13.46 -5.68 -25.09
C TYR A 89 -12.19 -4.86 -25.35
N ASN A 90 -11.11 -5.56 -25.70
CA ASN A 90 -9.91 -4.90 -26.19
C ASN A 90 -10.03 -4.59 -27.69
N GLN A 91 -9.01 -3.90 -28.24
CA GLN A 91 -8.96 -3.51 -29.66
C GLN A 91 -8.98 -4.70 -30.65
N LYS A 92 -8.71 -5.94 -30.18
CA LYS A 92 -8.76 -7.18 -30.99
C LYS A 92 -10.15 -7.83 -30.94
N GLY A 93 -11.10 -7.27 -30.19
CA GLY A 93 -12.43 -7.84 -29.97
C GLY A 93 -12.47 -8.97 -28.96
N GLU A 94 -11.41 -9.16 -28.16
CA GLU A 94 -11.37 -10.15 -27.09
C GLU A 94 -12.09 -9.60 -25.83
N LEU A 95 -12.97 -10.44 -25.24
CA LEU A 95 -13.73 -10.06 -24.07
C LEU A 95 -12.83 -9.95 -22.84
N LEU A 96 -12.82 -8.79 -22.20
CA LEU A 96 -12.06 -8.50 -20.98
C LEU A 96 -12.91 -8.72 -19.72
N LEU A 97 -14.09 -8.08 -19.66
CA LEU A 97 -14.98 -8.11 -18.51
C LEU A 97 -16.44 -7.98 -18.98
N GLN A 98 -17.34 -8.73 -18.36
CA GLN A 98 -18.74 -8.69 -18.71
C GLN A 98 -19.62 -8.79 -17.45
N GLU A 99 -20.64 -7.97 -17.34
CA GLU A 99 -21.69 -8.09 -16.33
C GLU A 99 -22.46 -9.40 -16.49
N ILE A 100 -22.98 -9.96 -15.37
CA ILE A 100 -23.83 -11.16 -15.44
C ILE A 100 -25.10 -10.86 -16.26
N PRO A 101 -25.65 -11.85 -17.00
CA PRO A 101 -26.96 -11.72 -17.62
C PRO A 101 -28.07 -11.78 -16.58
N ASN A 102 -29.27 -11.27 -16.94
CA ASN A 102 -30.43 -11.27 -16.05
C ASN A 102 -30.98 -12.66 -15.69
N GLY A 103 -30.53 -13.72 -16.36
CA GLY A 103 -30.95 -15.09 -16.08
C GLY A 103 -32.41 -15.40 -16.41
N GLY A 104 -33.05 -14.66 -17.29
CA GLY A 104 -34.46 -14.84 -17.71
C GLY A 104 -35.43 -14.70 -16.53
N ALA A 105 -36.21 -15.73 -16.25
CA ALA A 105 -37.21 -15.71 -15.15
C ALA A 105 -36.61 -15.55 -13.74
N LEU A 106 -35.28 -15.66 -13.57
CA LEU A 106 -34.60 -15.40 -12.28
C LEU A 106 -34.49 -13.90 -11.99
N PHE A 107 -34.61 -13.03 -13.00
CA PHE A 107 -34.47 -11.58 -12.87
C PHE A 107 -33.22 -11.14 -12.09
N LEU A 108 -32.08 -11.79 -12.35
CA LEU A 108 -30.81 -11.42 -11.75
C LEU A 108 -30.39 -10.03 -12.26
N LYS A 109 -29.86 -9.21 -11.36
CA LYS A 109 -29.35 -7.89 -11.71
C LYS A 109 -27.85 -7.84 -11.53
N ALA A 110 -27.14 -7.42 -12.59
CA ALA A 110 -25.68 -7.20 -12.49
C ALA A 110 -25.36 -6.09 -11.50
N ARG A 111 -26.18 -5.04 -11.46
CA ARG A 111 -26.11 -3.92 -10.51
C ARG A 111 -27.34 -3.95 -9.61
N ARG A 112 -27.16 -4.29 -8.34
CA ARG A 112 -28.27 -4.36 -7.37
C ARG A 112 -28.11 -3.27 -6.33
N PHE A 113 -29.06 -2.35 -6.26
CA PHE A 113 -29.19 -1.29 -5.28
C PHE A 113 -30.27 -1.69 -4.26
N GLN A 114 -29.86 -2.00 -3.05
CA GLN A 114 -30.77 -2.31 -1.95
C GLN A 114 -30.83 -1.10 -1.01
N SER A 115 -31.99 -0.46 -0.89
CA SER A 115 -32.19 0.77 -0.13
C SER A 115 -31.80 0.60 1.35
N LEU A 116 -31.09 1.57 1.88
CA LEU A 116 -30.74 1.72 3.29
C LEU A 116 -31.45 2.94 3.88
N PRO A 117 -31.51 3.11 5.21
CA PRO A 117 -31.99 4.33 5.82
C PRO A 117 -31.21 5.56 5.33
N GLY A 118 -31.92 6.63 4.98
CA GLY A 118 -31.37 7.81 4.32
C GLY A 118 -31.44 7.73 2.81
N ASP A 119 -30.44 8.24 2.10
CA ASP A 119 -30.35 8.30 0.64
C ASP A 119 -29.24 7.40 0.06
N SER A 120 -28.86 6.35 0.78
CA SER A 120 -27.81 5.42 0.40
C SER A 120 -28.33 4.01 0.11
N PHE A 121 -27.47 3.18 -0.48
CA PHE A 121 -27.75 1.80 -0.85
C PHE A 121 -26.65 0.86 -0.40
N PHE A 122 -27.03 -0.37 -0.03
CA PHE A 122 -26.13 -1.49 -0.13
C PHE A 122 -26.05 -1.89 -1.61
N LEU A 123 -24.86 -1.76 -2.18
CA LEU A 123 -24.60 -2.02 -3.59
C LEU A 123 -23.95 -3.37 -3.80
N THR A 124 -24.41 -4.11 -4.81
CA THR A 124 -23.70 -5.29 -5.33
C THR A 124 -23.50 -5.12 -6.83
N ALA A 125 -22.27 -5.29 -7.31
CA ALA A 125 -21.95 -5.37 -8.74
C ALA A 125 -21.39 -6.77 -9.05
N SER A 126 -21.93 -7.43 -10.08
CA SER A 126 -21.61 -8.83 -10.40
C SER A 126 -21.20 -8.97 -11.86
N PHE A 127 -20.05 -9.62 -12.06
CA PHE A 127 -19.45 -9.89 -13.37
C PHE A 127 -19.32 -11.40 -13.58
N LEU A 128 -19.42 -11.84 -14.83
CA LEU A 128 -19.06 -13.20 -15.21
C LEU A 128 -17.55 -13.41 -14.94
N SER A 129 -17.22 -14.56 -14.40
CA SER A 129 -15.83 -14.91 -14.16
C SER A 129 -15.30 -15.80 -15.29
N ASN A 130 -14.09 -15.48 -15.77
CA ASN A 130 -13.36 -16.37 -16.64
C ASN A 130 -12.50 -17.33 -15.77
N PRO A 131 -12.72 -18.66 -15.82
CA PRO A 131 -12.00 -19.61 -14.96
C PRO A 131 -10.47 -19.64 -15.19
N SER A 132 -10.01 -19.27 -16.39
CA SER A 132 -8.57 -19.21 -16.71
C SER A 132 -7.89 -17.89 -16.34
N GLU A 133 -8.66 -16.88 -15.94
CA GLU A 133 -8.14 -15.58 -15.55
C GLU A 133 -7.37 -15.67 -14.25
N LYS A 134 -6.24 -14.98 -14.18
CA LYS A 134 -5.45 -14.74 -12.96
C LYS A 134 -5.54 -13.27 -12.59
N ILE A 135 -5.64 -12.98 -11.29
CA ILE A 135 -5.91 -11.65 -10.74
C ILE A 135 -4.84 -11.30 -9.71
N TYR A 136 -4.29 -10.09 -9.78
CA TYR A 136 -3.19 -9.63 -8.93
C TYR A 136 -3.39 -8.17 -8.52
N GLY A 137 -2.92 -7.78 -7.33
CA GLY A 137 -3.08 -6.42 -6.81
C GLY A 137 -3.92 -6.40 -5.54
N MET A 138 -4.83 -5.46 -5.39
CA MET A 138 -5.74 -5.28 -4.25
C MET A 138 -5.10 -4.74 -2.97
N GLY A 139 -3.79 -4.40 -2.99
CA GLY A 139 -3.06 -3.97 -1.79
C GLY A 139 -2.47 -5.14 -1.01
N GLN A 140 -2.18 -4.95 0.28
CA GLN A 140 -1.58 -5.99 1.10
C GLN A 140 -2.64 -6.67 1.98
N TYR A 141 -2.67 -8.00 1.88
CA TYR A 141 -3.43 -8.89 2.76
C TYR A 141 -2.47 -9.93 3.33
N GLN A 142 -2.72 -10.39 4.56
CA GLN A 142 -1.83 -11.32 5.25
C GLN A 142 -2.10 -12.77 4.80
N GLN A 143 -1.80 -13.05 3.54
CA GLN A 143 -1.96 -14.37 2.92
C GLN A 143 -0.83 -14.70 1.95
N GLU A 144 -0.41 -15.96 1.91
CA GLU A 144 0.61 -16.48 1.01
C GLU A 144 -0.01 -16.84 -0.36
N THR A 145 -0.72 -15.88 -0.98
CA THR A 145 -1.45 -16.09 -2.24
C THR A 145 -1.13 -14.96 -3.20
N LEU A 146 -0.58 -15.30 -4.38
CA LEU A 146 -0.29 -14.32 -5.43
C LEU A 146 -1.47 -14.18 -6.41
N ASN A 147 -2.00 -15.28 -6.96
CA ASN A 147 -3.20 -15.22 -7.78
C ASN A 147 -4.45 -15.18 -6.89
N LEU A 148 -5.18 -14.08 -6.92
CA LEU A 148 -6.35 -13.83 -6.07
C LEU A 148 -7.64 -14.51 -6.57
N LYS A 149 -7.59 -15.25 -7.67
CA LYS A 149 -8.75 -16.02 -8.16
C LYS A 149 -9.18 -17.05 -7.12
N GLY A 150 -10.44 -17.04 -6.74
CA GLY A 150 -11.00 -17.85 -5.65
C GLY A 150 -10.94 -17.19 -4.26
N CYS A 151 -10.30 -16.04 -4.12
CA CYS A 151 -10.23 -15.33 -2.84
C CYS A 151 -11.48 -14.50 -2.56
N ASN A 152 -11.75 -14.34 -1.27
CA ASN A 152 -12.69 -13.36 -0.73
C ASN A 152 -11.89 -12.33 0.09
N LEU A 153 -11.99 -11.05 -0.24
CA LEU A 153 -11.24 -9.98 0.41
C LEU A 153 -12.20 -8.94 0.99
N GLU A 154 -12.00 -8.59 2.25
CA GLU A 154 -12.67 -7.45 2.85
C GLU A 154 -12.11 -6.14 2.29
N LEU A 155 -12.97 -5.24 1.86
CA LEU A 155 -12.59 -3.89 1.43
C LEU A 155 -12.65 -2.96 2.64
N ALA A 156 -11.68 -3.10 3.53
CA ALA A 156 -11.48 -2.28 4.72
C ALA A 156 -10.02 -2.34 5.16
N HIS A 157 -9.60 -1.36 5.95
CA HIS A 157 -8.26 -1.35 6.53
C HIS A 157 -8.28 -1.99 7.92
N ARG A 158 -7.22 -2.75 8.22
CA ARG A 158 -6.93 -3.32 9.53
C ARG A 158 -5.43 -3.25 9.76
N ASN A 159 -4.97 -3.39 10.98
CA ASN A 159 -3.56 -3.56 11.25
C ASN A 159 -2.99 -4.69 10.37
N SER A 160 -1.91 -4.42 9.65
CA SER A 160 -1.27 -5.30 8.66
C SER A 160 -2.06 -5.56 7.37
N GLN A 161 -3.22 -4.90 7.17
CA GLN A 161 -4.03 -5.00 5.95
C GLN A 161 -4.29 -3.62 5.36
N ALA A 162 -3.82 -3.38 4.14
CA ALA A 162 -4.12 -2.18 3.35
C ALA A 162 -4.94 -2.57 2.12
N SER A 163 -6.20 -2.15 2.07
CA SER A 163 -7.11 -2.46 0.98
C SER A 163 -7.07 -1.37 -0.09
N ILE A 164 -6.51 -1.71 -1.26
CA ILE A 164 -6.44 -0.83 -2.42
C ILE A 164 -7.20 -1.51 -3.56
N PRO A 165 -8.41 -1.07 -3.91
CA PRO A 165 -9.33 -1.83 -4.73
C PRO A 165 -9.01 -1.73 -6.24
N PHE A 166 -7.75 -1.95 -6.59
CA PHE A 166 -7.25 -2.03 -7.95
C PHE A 166 -6.55 -3.36 -8.20
N TYR A 167 -6.85 -3.99 -9.33
CA TYR A 167 -6.21 -5.22 -9.75
C TYR A 167 -5.82 -5.22 -11.23
N VAL A 168 -4.81 -6.03 -11.55
CA VAL A 168 -4.35 -6.37 -12.90
C VAL A 168 -4.81 -7.78 -13.23
N SER A 169 -5.43 -7.95 -14.41
CA SER A 169 -5.88 -9.24 -14.94
C SER A 169 -4.93 -9.77 -16.00
N SER A 170 -4.72 -11.10 -15.99
CA SER A 170 -3.98 -11.81 -17.06
C SER A 170 -4.66 -11.73 -18.43
N LEU A 171 -5.89 -11.22 -18.50
CA LEU A 171 -6.61 -10.97 -19.76
C LEU A 171 -6.24 -9.62 -20.40
N GLY A 172 -5.29 -8.85 -19.83
CA GLY A 172 -4.81 -7.59 -20.41
C GLY A 172 -5.69 -6.40 -20.05
N TYR A 173 -6.23 -6.34 -18.82
CA TYR A 173 -6.92 -5.18 -18.31
C TYR A 173 -6.62 -4.91 -16.84
N GLY A 174 -6.80 -3.65 -16.43
CA GLY A 174 -6.80 -3.22 -15.03
C GLY A 174 -8.18 -2.71 -14.63
N PHE A 175 -8.59 -2.98 -13.39
CA PHE A 175 -9.89 -2.57 -12.86
C PHE A 175 -9.73 -1.89 -11.49
N LEU A 176 -10.30 -0.71 -11.34
CA LEU A 176 -10.38 0.02 -10.08
C LEU A 176 -11.84 0.13 -9.64
N TRP A 177 -12.17 -0.43 -8.47
CA TRP A 177 -13.41 -0.13 -7.76
C TRP A 177 -13.27 1.24 -7.07
N ASN A 178 -13.74 2.30 -7.72
CA ASN A 178 -13.59 3.68 -7.26
C ASN A 178 -14.64 4.05 -6.20
N ASN A 179 -14.77 3.22 -5.18
CA ASN A 179 -15.73 3.37 -4.10
C ASN A 179 -15.03 3.24 -2.74
N ALA A 180 -15.15 4.27 -1.91
CA ALA A 180 -14.48 4.35 -0.61
C ALA A 180 -15.26 3.64 0.53
N ALA A 181 -16.42 3.05 0.22
CA ALA A 181 -17.22 2.32 1.19
C ALA A 181 -16.53 1.04 1.68
N VAL A 182 -16.79 0.70 2.93
CA VAL A 182 -16.50 -0.64 3.44
C VAL A 182 -17.34 -1.66 2.67
N GLY A 183 -16.75 -2.78 2.28
CA GLY A 183 -17.41 -3.82 1.51
C GLY A 183 -16.58 -5.07 1.39
N ASP A 184 -16.83 -5.85 0.36
CA ASP A 184 -16.14 -7.09 0.07
C ASP A 184 -15.98 -7.28 -1.44
N VAL A 185 -14.95 -8.00 -1.86
CA VAL A 185 -14.87 -8.57 -3.20
C VAL A 185 -14.70 -10.08 -3.12
N HIS A 186 -15.46 -10.79 -3.91
CA HIS A 186 -15.36 -12.23 -4.10
C HIS A 186 -14.95 -12.53 -5.55
N PHE A 187 -13.72 -13.01 -5.75
CA PHE A 187 -13.19 -13.44 -7.04
C PHE A 187 -13.53 -14.91 -7.32
N GLY A 188 -14.82 -15.24 -7.37
CA GLY A 188 -15.27 -16.60 -7.54
C GLY A 188 -14.95 -17.19 -8.92
N THR A 189 -15.10 -18.50 -9.06
CA THR A 189 -14.85 -19.22 -10.32
C THR A 189 -15.97 -19.04 -11.35
N ASN A 190 -17.19 -18.72 -10.92
CA ASN A 190 -18.36 -18.48 -11.76
C ASN A 190 -18.71 -17.00 -11.88
N THR A 191 -18.56 -16.24 -10.80
CA THR A 191 -18.82 -14.79 -10.77
C THR A 191 -17.77 -14.07 -9.94
N THR A 192 -17.44 -12.86 -10.35
CA THR A 192 -16.74 -11.87 -9.52
C THR A 192 -17.77 -10.90 -8.98
N GLN A 193 -17.83 -10.73 -7.67
CA GLN A 193 -18.84 -9.90 -7.02
C GLN A 193 -18.18 -8.85 -6.11
N TRP A 194 -18.55 -7.59 -6.31
CA TRP A 194 -18.14 -6.45 -5.48
C TRP A 194 -19.31 -5.95 -4.68
N THR A 195 -19.09 -5.60 -3.42
CA THR A 195 -20.09 -4.97 -2.55
C THR A 195 -19.60 -3.66 -1.98
N ALA A 196 -20.53 -2.73 -1.72
CA ALA A 196 -20.34 -1.55 -0.90
C ALA A 196 -21.47 -1.51 0.14
N ARG A 197 -21.12 -1.49 1.43
CA ARG A 197 -22.12 -1.54 2.51
C ARG A 197 -22.99 -0.30 2.60
N SER A 198 -22.47 0.86 2.15
CA SER A 198 -23.25 2.09 2.04
C SER A 198 -22.65 2.97 0.94
N CYS A 199 -23.42 3.27 -0.09
CA CYS A 199 -22.99 4.20 -1.13
C CYS A 199 -24.20 4.80 -1.88
N LYS A 200 -23.96 5.86 -2.66
CA LYS A 200 -25.01 6.55 -3.46
C LYS A 200 -24.98 6.18 -4.92
N GLN A 201 -23.84 5.68 -5.41
CA GLN A 201 -23.65 5.26 -6.80
C GLN A 201 -22.63 4.15 -6.92
N LEU A 202 -22.75 3.37 -7.98
CA LEU A 202 -21.69 2.54 -8.53
C LEU A 202 -20.65 3.43 -9.20
N ASP A 203 -19.37 3.16 -8.99
CA ASP A 203 -18.28 3.84 -9.69
C ASP A 203 -17.09 2.89 -9.84
N TYR A 204 -16.65 2.64 -11.06
CA TYR A 204 -15.43 1.91 -11.33
C TYR A 204 -14.76 2.41 -12.60
N TRP A 205 -13.47 2.18 -12.68
CA TRP A 205 -12.62 2.49 -13.82
C TRP A 205 -11.96 1.23 -14.35
N ILE A 206 -11.87 1.11 -15.68
CA ILE A 206 -11.26 -0.03 -16.37
C ILE A 206 -10.36 0.47 -17.49
N THR A 207 -9.20 -0.17 -17.66
CA THR A 207 -8.24 0.11 -18.75
C THR A 207 -7.84 -1.17 -19.46
N ALA A 208 -7.53 -1.08 -20.75
CA ALA A 208 -6.92 -2.17 -21.52
C ALA A 208 -5.44 -1.88 -21.79
N GLY A 209 -4.59 -2.89 -21.71
CA GLY A 209 -3.17 -2.81 -22.03
C GLY A 209 -2.65 -4.10 -22.66
N ASP A 210 -1.66 -3.99 -23.54
CA ASP A 210 -0.97 -5.16 -24.12
C ASP A 210 0.06 -5.77 -23.17
N THR A 211 0.47 -5.00 -22.16
CA THR A 211 1.41 -5.43 -21.11
C THR A 211 0.95 -4.95 -19.72
N PRO A 212 1.37 -5.62 -18.63
CA PRO A 212 1.13 -5.13 -17.27
C PRO A 212 1.67 -3.70 -17.04
N ALA A 213 2.78 -3.34 -17.64
CA ALA A 213 3.37 -2.00 -17.54
C ALA A 213 2.44 -0.92 -18.11
N GLU A 214 1.82 -1.14 -19.28
CA GLU A 214 0.85 -0.20 -19.85
C GLU A 214 -0.39 -0.01 -18.95
N ILE A 215 -0.82 -1.08 -18.27
CA ILE A 215 -1.95 -1.04 -17.32
C ILE A 215 -1.57 -0.20 -16.10
N GLU A 216 -0.37 -0.40 -15.54
CA GLU A 216 0.13 0.37 -14.40
C GLU A 216 0.35 1.84 -14.75
N GLU A 217 0.89 2.15 -15.93
CA GLU A 217 1.03 3.53 -16.42
C GLU A 217 -0.33 4.23 -16.55
N ALA A 218 -1.33 3.53 -17.09
CA ALA A 218 -2.69 4.06 -17.21
C ALA A 218 -3.31 4.32 -15.83
N TYR A 219 -3.12 3.40 -14.87
CA TYR A 219 -3.58 3.56 -13.50
C TYR A 219 -2.87 4.72 -12.77
N ALA A 220 -1.54 4.82 -12.90
CA ALA A 220 -0.75 5.91 -12.33
C ALA A 220 -1.15 7.28 -12.91
N ASN A 221 -1.43 7.36 -14.21
CA ASN A 221 -1.94 8.58 -14.84
C ASN A 221 -3.35 8.94 -14.36
N ALA A 222 -4.20 7.95 -14.06
CA ALA A 222 -5.56 8.16 -13.58
C ALA A 222 -5.63 8.53 -12.09
N THR A 223 -4.73 8.02 -11.25
CA THR A 223 -4.79 8.18 -9.78
C THR A 223 -3.67 9.05 -9.19
N GLY A 224 -2.69 9.41 -10.00
CA GLY A 224 -1.50 10.18 -9.61
C GLY A 224 -0.29 9.28 -9.36
N LYS A 225 0.89 9.86 -9.51
CA LYS A 225 2.20 9.22 -9.36
C LYS A 225 2.81 9.55 -8.01
N SER A 226 3.72 8.70 -7.53
CA SER A 226 4.52 9.01 -6.34
C SER A 226 5.47 10.19 -6.60
N PRO A 227 5.80 11.02 -5.60
CA PRO A 227 6.93 11.95 -5.70
C PRO A 227 8.23 11.21 -6.02
N MET A 228 9.30 11.96 -6.35
CA MET A 228 10.63 11.34 -6.43
C MET A 228 11.11 10.96 -5.03
N MET A 229 11.62 9.73 -4.88
CA MET A 229 12.19 9.28 -3.60
C MET A 229 13.45 10.10 -3.27
N PRO A 230 13.54 10.70 -2.08
CA PRO A 230 14.75 11.37 -1.62
C PRO A 230 15.92 10.40 -1.42
N GLU A 231 17.13 10.92 -1.41
CA GLU A 231 18.36 10.13 -1.23
C GLU A 231 18.36 9.30 0.06
N TYR A 232 17.84 9.84 1.17
CA TYR A 232 17.75 9.10 2.43
C TYR A 232 16.79 7.90 2.37
N GLY A 233 15.90 7.83 1.39
CA GLY A 233 15.01 6.70 1.17
C GLY A 233 15.66 5.51 0.46
N LEU A 234 16.88 5.68 -0.08
CA LEU A 234 17.55 4.66 -0.88
C LEU A 234 18.40 3.68 -0.05
N GLY A 235 18.91 4.11 1.10
CA GLY A 235 19.79 3.35 1.96
C GLY A 235 19.08 2.65 3.13
N PHE A 236 19.80 2.45 4.22
CA PHE A 236 19.36 1.69 5.37
C PHE A 236 18.73 2.58 6.45
N TRP A 237 17.62 2.12 7.04
CA TRP A 237 16.89 2.76 8.14
C TRP A 237 16.93 1.89 9.40
N GLN A 238 17.29 2.50 10.53
CA GLN A 238 17.32 1.87 11.82
C GLN A 238 16.14 2.28 12.68
N CYS A 239 15.42 1.30 13.22
CA CYS A 239 14.33 1.48 14.16
C CYS A 239 14.28 0.35 15.19
N LYS A 240 13.64 0.59 16.30
CA LYS A 240 13.20 -0.43 17.26
C LYS A 240 11.97 0.06 18.03
N LEU A 241 11.22 -0.84 18.58
CA LEU A 241 10.24 -0.56 19.63
C LEU A 241 10.92 -0.68 20.99
N ARG A 242 11.33 0.42 21.65
CA ARG A 242 11.43 1.80 21.16
C ARG A 242 12.69 2.46 21.74
N TYR A 243 13.21 3.47 21.11
CA TYR A 243 14.17 4.38 21.72
C TYR A 243 13.41 5.28 22.71
N TYR A 244 13.71 5.19 23.99
CA TYR A 244 12.91 5.84 25.04
C TYR A 244 13.45 7.19 25.48
N ASN A 245 14.70 7.57 25.07
CA ASN A 245 15.25 8.88 25.39
C ASN A 245 16.26 9.37 24.34
N GLN A 246 16.58 10.65 24.43
CA GLN A 246 17.48 11.37 23.52
C GLN A 246 18.87 10.74 23.45
N GLU A 247 19.47 10.37 24.60
CA GLU A 247 20.84 9.83 24.61
C GLU A 247 20.91 8.45 23.96
N GLN A 248 19.89 7.63 24.09
CA GLN A 248 19.85 6.34 23.41
C GLN A 248 19.84 6.52 21.88
N VAL A 249 19.03 7.44 21.36
CA VAL A 249 18.98 7.76 19.91
C VAL A 249 20.36 8.19 19.41
N LEU A 250 20.99 9.14 20.12
CA LEU A 250 22.31 9.66 19.73
C LEU A 250 23.41 8.61 19.83
N SER A 251 23.40 7.79 20.90
CA SER A 251 24.41 6.74 21.08
C SER A 251 24.40 5.71 19.96
N ILE A 252 23.22 5.35 19.45
CA ILE A 252 23.06 4.42 18.33
C ILE A 252 23.58 5.03 17.03
N ALA A 253 23.19 6.26 16.70
CA ALA A 253 23.69 6.93 15.50
C ALA A 253 25.21 7.11 15.50
N ARG A 254 25.78 7.51 16.65
CA ARG A 254 27.24 7.61 16.84
C ARG A 254 27.93 6.26 16.66
N GLU A 255 27.34 5.15 17.14
CA GLU A 255 27.93 3.83 17.03
C GLU A 255 27.89 3.29 15.59
N TYR A 256 26.81 3.53 14.80
CA TYR A 256 26.80 3.26 13.37
C TYR A 256 27.91 4.01 12.65
N LYS A 257 28.08 5.32 12.93
CA LYS A 257 29.14 6.13 12.35
C LYS A 257 30.53 5.63 12.72
N LYS A 258 30.76 5.30 14.00
CA LYS A 258 32.04 4.77 14.52
C LYS A 258 32.41 3.43 13.88
N ARG A 259 31.43 2.58 13.59
CA ARG A 259 31.60 1.29 12.91
C ARG A 259 31.72 1.42 11.39
N ASN A 260 31.58 2.63 10.85
CA ASN A 260 31.56 2.89 9.41
C ASN A 260 30.47 2.10 8.67
N ILE A 261 29.29 1.91 9.32
CA ILE A 261 28.11 1.29 8.74
C ILE A 261 27.18 2.41 8.23
N PRO A 262 26.79 2.41 6.97
CA PRO A 262 25.83 3.40 6.43
C PRO A 262 24.52 3.40 7.21
N LEU A 263 24.00 4.59 7.50
CA LEU A 263 22.72 4.82 8.15
C LEU A 263 22.11 6.09 7.58
N ASP A 264 21.00 5.97 6.88
CA ASP A 264 20.33 7.13 6.26
C ASP A 264 19.27 7.72 7.19
N VAL A 265 18.50 6.89 7.90
CA VAL A 265 17.40 7.33 8.77
C VAL A 265 17.42 6.61 10.10
N ILE A 266 17.24 7.36 11.19
CA ILE A 266 16.90 6.80 12.51
C ILE A 266 15.45 7.14 12.83
N VAL A 267 14.67 6.15 13.27
CA VAL A 267 13.23 6.28 13.49
C VAL A 267 12.91 6.22 14.98
N ILE A 268 12.24 7.25 15.48
CA ILE A 268 11.76 7.34 16.87
C ILE A 268 10.28 6.94 16.89
N ASP A 269 10.00 5.81 17.52
CA ASP A 269 8.69 5.21 17.62
C ASP A 269 7.80 5.94 18.64
N PHE A 270 6.56 5.47 18.82
CA PHE A 270 5.55 6.06 19.69
C PHE A 270 5.99 6.17 21.16
N TYR A 271 5.25 6.95 21.95
CA TYR A 271 5.57 7.35 23.34
C TYR A 271 6.87 8.11 23.52
N HIS A 272 7.32 8.85 22.51
CA HIS A 272 8.25 9.95 22.72
C HIS A 272 7.52 11.23 23.14
N TRP A 273 6.18 11.20 23.22
CA TRP A 273 5.27 12.26 23.67
C TRP A 273 4.73 12.00 25.10
N PRO A 274 4.26 13.03 25.84
CA PRO A 274 3.62 12.85 27.14
C PRO A 274 2.34 12.02 27.09
N TYR A 275 1.41 12.39 26.21
CA TYR A 275 0.16 11.67 25.92
C TYR A 275 -0.08 11.58 24.42
N CYS A 276 -0.81 10.55 23.97
CA CYS A 276 -1.28 10.48 22.58
C CYS A 276 -2.02 11.77 22.21
N GLY A 277 -1.67 12.37 21.05
CA GLY A 277 -2.28 13.62 20.59
C GLY A 277 -1.59 14.91 21.05
N ASP A 278 -0.55 14.84 21.89
CA ASP A 278 0.25 16.02 22.22
C ASP A 278 1.20 16.43 21.09
N TRP A 279 1.61 15.45 20.27
CA TRP A 279 2.47 15.65 19.10
C TRP A 279 3.68 16.54 19.38
N ARG A 280 4.39 16.25 20.47
CA ARG A 280 5.63 16.90 20.88
C ARG A 280 6.49 15.95 21.69
N PHE A 281 7.78 16.22 21.78
CA PHE A 281 8.66 15.45 22.65
C PHE A 281 8.31 15.62 24.12
N ASP A 282 8.42 14.54 24.89
CA ASP A 282 8.37 14.57 26.35
C ASP A 282 9.71 15.11 26.89
N GLU A 283 9.68 16.27 27.52
CA GLU A 283 10.86 16.99 28.00
C GLU A 283 11.68 16.19 29.05
N GLU A 284 11.05 15.23 29.73
CA GLU A 284 11.75 14.38 30.68
C GLU A 284 12.74 13.42 29.98
N PHE A 285 12.33 12.88 28.84
CA PHE A 285 13.11 11.89 28.10
C PHE A 285 13.90 12.52 26.95
N PHE A 286 13.44 13.62 26.41
CA PHE A 286 14.04 14.38 25.33
C PHE A 286 14.22 15.85 25.74
N PRO A 287 15.21 16.15 26.63
CA PRO A 287 15.35 17.49 27.23
C PRO A 287 15.81 18.57 26.24
N ASP A 288 16.50 18.21 25.17
CA ASP A 288 16.95 19.15 24.13
C ASP A 288 16.84 18.50 22.73
N PRO A 289 15.61 18.34 22.19
CA PRO A 289 15.42 17.72 20.89
C PRO A 289 16.04 18.52 19.75
N ALA A 290 16.19 19.83 19.88
CA ALA A 290 16.85 20.66 18.87
C ALA A 290 18.33 20.32 18.72
N ALA A 291 19.05 20.16 19.83
CA ALA A 291 20.45 19.74 19.82
C ALA A 291 20.58 18.30 19.29
N MET A 292 19.64 17.38 19.66
CA MET A 292 19.63 16.02 19.15
C MET A 292 19.50 15.99 17.63
N ILE A 293 18.52 16.68 17.06
CA ILE A 293 18.28 16.73 15.62
C ILE A 293 19.46 17.33 14.88
N LYS A 294 20.02 18.41 15.42
CA LYS A 294 21.23 19.02 14.82
C LYS A 294 22.41 18.06 14.77
N GLU A 295 22.69 17.31 15.84
CA GLU A 295 23.77 16.33 15.87
C GLU A 295 23.52 15.19 14.88
N LEU A 296 22.29 14.66 14.78
CA LEU A 296 21.94 13.63 13.80
C LEU A 296 22.17 14.12 12.37
N GLN A 297 21.79 15.36 12.06
CA GLN A 297 22.06 15.97 10.75
C GLN A 297 23.56 16.13 10.49
N GLU A 298 24.36 16.51 11.49
CA GLU A 298 25.83 16.58 11.37
C GLU A 298 26.46 15.19 11.14
N LEU A 299 25.84 14.12 11.63
CA LEU A 299 26.20 12.73 11.34
C LEU A 299 25.73 12.26 9.96
N GLY A 300 24.91 13.03 9.26
CA GLY A 300 24.31 12.69 7.97
C GLY A 300 23.12 11.76 8.09
N VAL A 301 22.42 11.75 9.23
CA VAL A 301 21.27 10.88 9.53
C VAL A 301 19.99 11.70 9.62
N GLU A 302 18.99 11.36 8.80
CA GLU A 302 17.65 11.93 8.91
C GLU A 302 16.89 11.34 10.12
N THR A 303 16.03 12.14 10.71
CA THR A 303 15.19 11.71 11.84
C THR A 303 13.74 11.58 11.40
N MET A 304 13.14 10.42 11.64
CA MET A 304 11.70 10.20 11.49
C MET A 304 11.06 10.05 12.87
N VAL A 305 9.89 10.65 13.07
CA VAL A 305 9.10 10.50 14.30
C VAL A 305 7.75 9.89 14.01
N SER A 306 7.29 9.01 14.89
CA SER A 306 5.95 8.42 14.84
C SER A 306 4.90 9.45 15.21
N ILE A 307 3.81 9.48 14.47
CA ILE A 307 2.60 10.26 14.73
C ILE A 307 1.42 9.30 14.80
N TRP A 308 0.62 9.41 15.85
CA TRP A 308 -0.63 8.68 15.99
C TRP A 308 -1.84 9.59 15.86
N PRO A 309 -2.94 9.13 15.26
CA PRO A 309 -4.18 9.90 15.19
C PRO A 309 -4.97 9.86 16.49
N ALA A 310 -4.59 9.00 17.44
CA ALA A 310 -5.21 8.90 18.75
C ALA A 310 -4.93 10.16 19.57
N VAL A 311 -5.96 10.66 20.28
CA VAL A 311 -5.92 11.83 21.16
C VAL A 311 -6.44 11.42 22.52
N ASP A 312 -5.56 11.29 23.51
CA ASP A 312 -5.90 10.97 24.90
C ASP A 312 -6.69 12.12 25.54
N PHE A 313 -7.66 11.79 26.38
CA PHE A 313 -8.47 12.81 27.08
C PHE A 313 -7.66 13.75 27.99
N ARG A 314 -6.41 13.36 28.34
CA ARG A 314 -5.46 14.19 29.08
C ARG A 314 -4.58 15.06 28.18
N SER A 315 -4.58 14.80 26.85
CA SER A 315 -3.81 15.62 25.92
C SER A 315 -4.19 17.08 25.98
N GLU A 316 -3.19 17.96 25.90
CA GLU A 316 -3.37 19.40 25.85
C GLU A 316 -4.25 19.88 24.68
N ASN A 317 -4.38 19.06 23.63
CA ASN A 317 -5.15 19.35 22.42
C ASN A 317 -6.60 18.80 22.47
N TYR A 318 -6.94 17.89 23.40
CA TYR A 318 -8.21 17.17 23.38
C TYR A 318 -9.44 18.07 23.47
N GLU A 319 -9.49 18.96 24.47
CA GLU A 319 -10.67 19.80 24.70
C GLU A 319 -10.95 20.76 23.54
N GLU A 320 -9.90 21.35 22.96
CA GLU A 320 -10.02 22.21 21.79
C GLU A 320 -10.53 21.44 20.59
N MET A 321 -9.93 20.28 20.30
CA MET A 321 -10.32 19.42 19.16
C MET A 321 -11.78 18.95 19.29
N LYS A 322 -12.21 18.60 20.51
CA LYS A 322 -13.59 18.18 20.80
C LYS A 322 -14.57 19.32 20.54
N GLN A 323 -14.32 20.52 21.12
CA GLN A 323 -15.17 21.69 20.95
C GLN A 323 -15.30 22.15 19.51
N GLN A 324 -14.25 21.96 18.71
CA GLN A 324 -14.20 22.39 17.33
C GLN A 324 -14.61 21.28 16.34
N ASN A 325 -15.13 20.13 16.82
CA ASN A 325 -15.56 18.99 15.99
C ASN A 325 -14.47 18.43 15.08
N MET A 326 -13.27 18.25 15.60
CA MET A 326 -12.10 17.73 14.87
C MET A 326 -11.87 16.24 15.11
N LEU A 327 -12.63 15.61 16.00
CA LEU A 327 -12.51 14.20 16.37
C LEU A 327 -13.56 13.35 15.65
N VAL A 328 -13.23 12.09 15.43
CA VAL A 328 -14.17 11.07 14.95
C VAL A 328 -15.33 10.95 15.94
N LYS A 329 -16.54 10.81 15.42
CA LYS A 329 -17.78 10.74 16.23
C LYS A 329 -18.41 9.36 16.12
N SER A 330 -19.29 9.04 17.06
CA SER A 330 -20.23 7.94 16.90
C SER A 330 -21.29 8.27 15.84
N ASN A 331 -21.73 7.27 15.09
CA ASN A 331 -22.80 7.44 14.10
C ASN A 331 -24.19 7.45 14.76
N SER A 332 -24.33 6.79 15.90
CA SER A 332 -25.58 6.73 16.65
C SER A 332 -25.32 6.54 18.15
N GLY A 333 -26.25 7.04 18.99
CA GLY A 333 -26.17 6.90 20.44
C GLY A 333 -25.21 7.89 21.09
N VAL A 334 -24.49 7.44 22.11
CA VAL A 334 -23.53 8.22 22.88
C VAL A 334 -22.15 8.20 22.24
N ASP A 335 -21.32 9.16 22.58
CA ASP A 335 -19.91 9.17 22.16
C ASP A 335 -19.23 7.87 22.62
N VAL A 336 -18.64 7.16 21.67
CA VAL A 336 -17.89 5.94 21.94
C VAL A 336 -16.44 6.30 22.22
N GLN A 337 -15.95 5.86 23.38
CA GLN A 337 -14.54 5.98 23.71
C GLN A 337 -13.77 4.86 23.02
N MET A 338 -12.65 5.24 22.41
CA MET A 338 -11.74 4.29 21.81
C MET A 338 -10.67 3.95 22.84
N ILE A 339 -10.73 2.72 23.39
CA ILE A 339 -9.78 2.26 24.39
C ILE A 339 -8.61 1.60 23.65
N PHE A 340 -7.55 2.36 23.42
CA PHE A 340 -6.31 1.89 22.86
C PHE A 340 -5.15 2.67 23.50
N HIS A 341 -4.36 2.02 24.35
CA HIS A 341 -3.32 2.63 25.19
C HIS A 341 -3.82 3.85 26.02
N GLY A 342 -5.07 3.80 26.47
CA GLY A 342 -5.71 4.84 27.25
C GLY A 342 -7.14 5.15 26.78
N ASN A 343 -7.74 6.19 27.33
CA ASN A 343 -9.04 6.68 26.90
C ASN A 343 -8.82 7.70 25.78
N ASN A 344 -8.98 7.26 24.55
CA ASN A 344 -8.69 8.07 23.37
C ASN A 344 -9.94 8.29 22.52
N ALA A 345 -9.97 9.43 21.82
CA ALA A 345 -10.68 9.61 20.57
C ALA A 345 -9.66 9.65 19.42
N PHE A 346 -10.10 9.52 18.17
CA PHE A 346 -9.22 9.69 17.02
C PHE A 346 -9.47 11.04 16.35
N MET A 347 -8.40 11.68 15.83
CA MET A 347 -8.56 12.84 14.97
C MET A 347 -9.29 12.43 13.67
N ASP A 348 -10.14 13.30 13.16
CA ASP A 348 -10.81 13.08 11.88
C ASP A 348 -9.98 13.65 10.72
N ALA A 349 -9.14 12.82 10.12
CA ALA A 349 -8.28 13.23 8.99
C ALA A 349 -9.07 13.64 7.74
N THR A 350 -10.36 13.25 7.63
CA THR A 350 -11.21 13.65 6.50
C THR A 350 -11.67 15.13 6.62
N ASN A 351 -11.57 15.73 7.82
CA ASN A 351 -11.93 17.11 8.08
C ASN A 351 -10.77 18.07 7.74
N PRO A 352 -10.91 18.98 6.76
CA PRO A 352 -9.85 19.93 6.41
C PRO A 352 -9.36 20.80 7.59
N LYS A 353 -10.26 21.11 8.54
CA LYS A 353 -9.92 21.88 9.74
C LYS A 353 -8.99 21.09 10.66
N THR A 354 -9.28 19.81 10.86
CA THR A 354 -8.43 18.89 11.62
C THR A 354 -7.05 18.77 10.98
N ARG A 355 -6.99 18.59 9.66
CA ARG A 355 -5.71 18.49 8.95
C ARG A 355 -4.83 19.72 9.19
N ARG A 356 -5.38 20.93 9.07
CA ARG A 356 -4.63 22.16 9.33
C ARG A 356 -4.15 22.23 10.78
N TYR A 357 -5.04 21.99 11.74
CA TYR A 357 -4.72 22.05 13.17
C TYR A 357 -3.58 21.10 13.55
N VAL A 358 -3.68 19.84 13.15
CA VAL A 358 -2.67 18.81 13.46
C VAL A 358 -1.33 19.14 12.80
N TRP A 359 -1.36 19.59 11.53
CA TRP A 359 -0.14 20.04 10.88
C TRP A 359 0.54 21.21 11.60
N GLU A 360 -0.21 22.22 12.02
CA GLU A 360 0.33 23.37 12.76
C GLU A 360 1.04 22.93 14.04
N LYS A 361 0.45 21.96 14.80
CA LYS A 361 1.10 21.38 15.99
C LYS A 361 2.38 20.60 15.63
N CYS A 362 2.31 19.72 14.65
CA CYS A 362 3.48 18.94 14.20
C CYS A 362 4.56 19.84 13.58
N LYS A 363 4.17 20.89 12.86
CA LYS A 363 5.11 21.87 12.33
C LYS A 363 5.88 22.54 13.46
N GLN A 364 5.18 23.12 14.43
CA GLN A 364 5.79 23.82 15.56
C GLN A 364 6.72 22.90 16.37
N ASN A 365 6.30 21.66 16.63
CA ASN A 365 6.95 20.78 17.58
C ASN A 365 8.01 19.83 16.96
N TYR A 366 7.96 19.63 15.63
CA TYR A 366 8.88 18.72 14.93
C TYR A 366 9.52 19.37 13.69
N ALA A 367 8.72 19.89 12.75
CA ALA A 367 9.28 20.40 11.50
C ALA A 367 10.18 21.63 11.72
N ASP A 368 9.81 22.54 12.62
CA ASP A 368 10.61 23.72 12.98
C ASP A 368 11.90 23.36 13.73
N LEU A 369 12.02 22.12 14.26
CA LEU A 369 13.27 21.56 14.81
C LEU A 369 14.17 20.92 13.72
N GLY A 370 13.66 20.77 12.48
CA GLY A 370 14.38 20.18 11.37
C GLY A 370 13.99 18.74 11.02
N ILE A 371 12.93 18.18 11.64
CA ILE A 371 12.38 16.85 11.28
C ILE A 371 11.55 17.00 10.02
N ARG A 372 11.88 16.21 8.99
CA ARG A 372 11.29 16.29 7.65
C ARG A 372 10.50 15.05 7.25
N THR A 373 10.53 13.99 8.04
CA THR A 373 9.90 12.71 7.73
C THR A 373 9.04 12.26 8.89
N PHE A 374 7.86 11.71 8.57
CA PHE A 374 6.87 11.31 9.56
C PHE A 374 6.41 9.87 9.35
N TRP A 375 6.21 9.16 10.45
CA TRP A 375 5.64 7.83 10.46
C TRP A 375 4.19 7.92 10.95
N LEU A 376 3.25 7.79 10.02
CA LEU A 376 1.81 7.92 10.22
C LEU A 376 1.23 6.56 10.61
N ASP A 377 1.36 6.23 11.88
CA ASP A 377 0.92 4.96 12.43
C ASP A 377 -0.57 4.99 12.81
N VAL A 378 -1.16 3.82 13.09
CA VAL A 378 -2.59 3.65 13.45
C VAL A 378 -3.53 4.24 12.38
N ALA A 379 -3.16 4.12 11.12
CA ALA A 379 -3.72 4.89 9.99
C ALA A 379 -5.03 4.35 9.42
N GLU A 380 -5.60 3.27 9.94
CA GLU A 380 -6.88 2.69 9.50
C GLU A 380 -8.08 3.65 9.71
N PRO A 381 -8.29 4.32 10.90
CA PRO A 381 -7.65 4.20 12.22
C PRO A 381 -7.96 2.87 12.92
N GLU A 382 -7.05 2.42 13.79
CA GLU A 382 -7.16 1.14 14.48
C GLU A 382 -8.21 1.19 15.61
N TYR A 383 -9.45 1.01 15.25
CA TYR A 383 -10.53 0.88 16.22
C TYR A 383 -10.42 -0.42 17.00
N THR A 384 -10.66 -0.38 18.29
CA THR A 384 -10.53 -1.58 19.16
C THR A 384 -11.34 -2.78 18.69
N SER A 385 -12.51 -2.56 18.12
CA SER A 385 -13.39 -3.62 17.63
C SER A 385 -13.56 -3.63 16.12
N TYR A 386 -13.01 -2.68 15.39
CA TYR A 386 -13.28 -2.47 13.94
C TYR A 386 -14.80 -2.48 13.62
N ASP A 387 -15.61 -1.93 14.53
CA ASP A 387 -17.04 -1.78 14.32
C ASP A 387 -17.32 -0.54 13.44
N PHE A 388 -17.16 -0.74 12.13
CA PHE A 388 -17.28 0.31 11.14
C PHE A 388 -18.67 0.97 11.10
N GLU A 389 -19.71 0.33 11.58
CA GLU A 389 -21.07 0.87 11.63
C GLU A 389 -21.21 1.98 12.66
N ASN A 390 -20.35 1.98 13.65
CA ASN A 390 -20.46 2.82 14.83
C ASN A 390 -19.82 4.21 14.69
N TYR A 391 -19.01 4.44 13.66
CA TYR A 391 -18.21 5.64 13.52
C TYR A 391 -18.64 6.52 12.36
N ARG A 392 -18.40 7.81 12.54
CA ARG A 392 -18.72 8.85 11.57
C ARG A 392 -17.58 9.86 11.45
N TYR A 393 -17.20 10.12 10.21
CA TYR A 393 -16.26 11.15 9.80
C TYR A 393 -16.98 12.41 9.34
N TYR A 394 -16.23 13.49 9.14
CA TYR A 394 -16.69 14.68 8.46
C TYR A 394 -17.19 14.38 7.03
N SER A 395 -16.54 13.48 6.34
CA SER A 395 -16.89 13.07 4.96
C SER A 395 -18.14 12.19 4.87
N GLY A 396 -18.61 11.59 5.96
CA GLY A 396 -19.77 10.67 5.98
C GLY A 396 -19.63 9.58 7.04
N THR A 397 -20.51 8.57 6.98
CA THR A 397 -20.36 7.38 7.84
C THR A 397 -19.12 6.59 7.43
N VAL A 398 -18.50 5.85 8.36
CA VAL A 398 -17.34 5.01 8.05
C VAL A 398 -17.73 3.91 7.05
N LEU A 399 -18.95 3.41 7.08
CA LEU A 399 -19.44 2.47 6.06
C LEU A 399 -19.40 3.06 4.64
N GLU A 400 -19.60 4.37 4.49
CA GLU A 400 -19.64 5.04 3.18
C GLU A 400 -18.26 5.54 2.72
N THR A 401 -17.40 6.00 3.64
CA THR A 401 -16.17 6.70 3.30
C THR A 401 -14.94 6.20 4.06
N GLY A 402 -15.04 5.08 4.78
CA GLY A 402 -13.99 4.62 5.69
C GLY A 402 -12.62 4.45 5.04
N ASN A 403 -12.60 3.90 3.85
CA ASN A 403 -11.36 3.53 3.17
C ASN A 403 -10.50 4.72 2.69
N ILE A 404 -11.03 5.97 2.69
CA ILE A 404 -10.20 7.13 2.33
C ILE A 404 -9.37 7.67 3.51
N TYR A 405 -9.62 7.24 4.73
CA TYR A 405 -8.98 7.82 5.91
C TYR A 405 -7.43 7.84 5.80
N PRO A 406 -6.74 6.73 5.50
CA PRO A 406 -5.27 6.74 5.40
C PRO A 406 -4.76 7.68 4.30
N ARG A 407 -5.49 7.81 3.19
CA ARG A 407 -5.14 8.76 2.15
C ARG A 407 -5.23 10.20 2.62
N GLU A 408 -6.29 10.58 3.34
CA GLU A 408 -6.46 11.93 3.89
C GLU A 408 -5.46 12.20 5.01
N TYR A 409 -5.03 11.17 5.73
CA TYR A 409 -3.97 11.27 6.73
C TYR A 409 -2.60 11.53 6.07
N ALA A 410 -2.23 10.77 5.02
CA ALA A 410 -1.03 11.06 4.23
C ALA A 410 -1.08 12.46 3.59
N ARG A 411 -2.26 12.84 3.07
CA ARG A 411 -2.50 14.17 2.49
C ARG A 411 -2.26 15.30 3.48
N LEU A 412 -2.67 15.15 4.74
CA LEU A 412 -2.44 16.13 5.81
C LEU A 412 -0.96 16.51 5.89
N PHE A 413 -0.09 15.50 6.00
CA PHE A 413 1.35 15.73 6.13
C PHE A 413 1.97 16.20 4.81
N TYR A 414 1.59 15.62 3.70
CA TYR A 414 2.11 16.02 2.39
C TYR A 414 1.82 17.49 2.06
N GLU A 415 0.54 17.92 2.20
CA GLU A 415 0.16 19.31 1.93
C GLU A 415 0.85 20.27 2.92
N GLY A 416 0.90 19.91 4.21
CA GLY A 416 1.57 20.73 5.20
C GLY A 416 3.08 20.85 4.98
N GLN A 417 3.76 19.77 4.64
CA GLN A 417 5.19 19.79 4.30
C GLN A 417 5.45 20.63 3.04
N LYS A 418 4.59 20.53 2.01
CA LYS A 418 4.65 21.38 0.82
C LYS A 418 4.47 22.86 1.13
N GLU A 419 3.48 23.20 1.94
CA GLU A 419 3.24 24.58 2.40
C GLU A 419 4.43 25.12 3.20
N ASN A 420 5.17 24.24 3.90
CA ASN A 420 6.41 24.59 4.61
C ASN A 420 7.66 24.63 3.70
N GLY A 421 7.49 24.47 2.38
CA GLY A 421 8.57 24.59 1.38
C GLY A 421 9.42 23.33 1.22
N GLN A 422 8.93 22.16 1.65
CA GLN A 422 9.61 20.88 1.48
C GLN A 422 9.17 20.21 0.18
N ASP A 423 10.12 19.69 -0.60
CA ASP A 423 9.87 18.94 -1.84
C ASP A 423 10.16 17.44 -1.71
N ASP A 424 11.11 17.07 -0.89
CA ASP A 424 11.57 15.72 -0.62
C ASP A 424 10.72 15.06 0.50
N ILE A 425 9.51 14.61 0.16
CA ILE A 425 8.51 14.14 1.12
C ILE A 425 8.35 12.63 1.06
N VAL A 426 8.55 11.97 2.20
CA VAL A 426 8.21 10.57 2.46
C VAL A 426 7.39 10.50 3.74
N ASN A 427 6.20 9.90 3.65
CA ASN A 427 5.34 9.60 4.79
C ASN A 427 5.21 8.08 4.91
N LEU A 428 5.86 7.48 5.94
CA LEU A 428 5.68 6.07 6.27
C LEU A 428 4.27 5.91 6.88
N ILE A 429 3.44 5.07 6.27
CA ILE A 429 2.03 4.94 6.67
C ILE A 429 1.59 3.47 6.68
N ARG A 430 0.78 3.06 7.68
CA ARG A 430 0.39 1.65 7.85
C ARG A 430 -0.60 1.16 6.80
N CYS A 431 -1.47 2.03 6.33
CA CYS A 431 -2.47 1.70 5.33
C CYS A 431 -2.45 2.72 4.18
N ALA A 432 -2.97 2.32 3.04
CA ALA A 432 -3.15 3.18 1.88
C ALA A 432 -4.42 2.82 1.14
N TRP A 433 -5.01 3.78 0.45
CA TRP A 433 -6.08 3.58 -0.51
C TRP A 433 -5.67 4.16 -1.86
N ALA A 434 -6.42 3.85 -2.93
CA ALA A 434 -6.11 4.33 -4.28
C ALA A 434 -5.87 5.85 -4.31
N GLY A 435 -4.73 6.26 -4.85
CA GLY A 435 -4.29 7.65 -4.90
C GLY A 435 -3.44 8.12 -3.69
N SER A 436 -3.15 7.25 -2.71
CA SER A 436 -2.27 7.60 -1.58
C SER A 436 -0.83 7.84 -2.03
N GLN A 437 -0.37 7.17 -3.10
CA GLN A 437 0.99 7.31 -3.62
C GLN A 437 1.37 8.76 -3.93
N ARG A 438 0.44 9.57 -4.43
CA ARG A 438 0.70 10.98 -4.77
C ARG A 438 0.98 11.88 -3.56
N TYR A 439 0.71 11.38 -2.37
CA TYR A 439 0.99 12.06 -1.09
C TYR A 439 2.23 11.49 -0.37
N GLY A 440 3.14 10.87 -1.13
CA GLY A 440 4.39 10.36 -0.58
C GLY A 440 4.22 9.16 0.34
N ALA A 441 3.16 8.37 0.17
CA ALA A 441 2.88 7.21 1.00
C ALA A 441 3.89 6.08 0.74
N LEU A 442 4.68 5.76 1.77
CA LEU A 442 5.49 4.56 1.91
C LEU A 442 4.75 3.61 2.86
N VAL A 443 4.31 2.46 2.39
CA VAL A 443 3.53 1.52 3.21
C VAL A 443 4.44 0.43 3.78
N TRP A 444 4.16 0.01 5.02
CA TRP A 444 4.86 -1.16 5.60
C TRP A 444 3.89 -2.29 5.96
N SER A 445 4.47 -3.44 6.30
CA SER A 445 3.75 -4.69 6.55
C SER A 445 2.80 -4.69 7.76
N GLY A 446 2.83 -3.66 8.63
CA GLY A 446 2.11 -3.66 9.90
C GLY A 446 2.74 -4.58 10.96
N ASP A 447 1.98 -4.90 12.01
CA ASP A 447 2.46 -5.60 13.21
C ASP A 447 2.44 -7.13 13.03
N ILE A 448 3.22 -7.61 12.07
CA ILE A 448 3.32 -9.03 11.68
C ILE A 448 4.17 -9.84 12.67
N MET A 449 4.00 -11.17 12.65
CA MET A 449 4.73 -12.07 13.55
C MET A 449 6.14 -12.38 13.04
N SER A 450 7.05 -12.58 13.98
CA SER A 450 8.42 -13.06 13.69
C SER A 450 8.41 -14.57 13.41
N THR A 451 7.89 -14.95 12.24
CA THR A 451 7.78 -16.34 11.78
C THR A 451 8.09 -16.46 10.29
N TYR A 452 8.55 -17.63 9.84
CA TYR A 452 8.71 -17.92 8.41
C TYR A 452 7.37 -17.93 7.65
N GLU A 453 6.25 -18.22 8.31
CA GLU A 453 4.92 -18.13 7.71
C GLU A 453 4.61 -16.68 7.33
N ASP A 454 4.79 -15.74 8.25
CA ASP A 454 4.55 -14.32 7.96
C ASP A 454 5.57 -13.77 6.98
N PHE A 455 6.82 -14.22 7.04
CA PHE A 455 7.82 -13.86 6.04
C PHE A 455 7.37 -14.22 4.61
N ARG A 456 6.84 -15.43 4.37
CA ARG A 456 6.32 -15.81 3.04
C ARG A 456 5.16 -14.94 2.60
N LYS A 457 4.29 -14.54 3.52
CA LYS A 457 3.17 -13.61 3.22
C LYS A 457 3.67 -12.26 2.76
N GLN A 458 4.81 -11.77 3.29
CA GLN A 458 5.34 -10.45 2.93
C GLN A 458 5.90 -10.40 1.50
N ILE A 459 6.39 -11.49 0.96
CA ILE A 459 6.82 -11.54 -0.45
C ILE A 459 5.63 -11.27 -1.37
N CYS A 460 4.49 -11.96 -1.13
CA CYS A 460 3.25 -11.70 -1.87
C CYS A 460 2.70 -10.29 -1.63
N ALA A 461 2.70 -9.83 -0.37
CA ALA A 461 2.20 -8.49 -0.01
C ALA A 461 2.98 -7.37 -0.73
N GLY A 462 4.31 -7.43 -0.76
CA GLY A 462 5.14 -6.45 -1.46
C GLY A 462 4.87 -6.43 -2.98
N ILE A 463 4.70 -7.60 -3.60
CA ILE A 463 4.33 -7.71 -5.02
C ILE A 463 2.95 -7.07 -5.27
N HIS A 464 1.96 -7.40 -4.43
CA HIS A 464 0.60 -6.86 -4.56
C HIS A 464 0.53 -5.35 -4.35
N MET A 465 1.30 -4.81 -3.38
CA MET A 465 1.37 -3.37 -3.16
C MET A 465 1.92 -2.64 -4.38
N GLY A 466 3.00 -3.15 -4.98
CA GLY A 466 3.53 -2.64 -6.24
C GLY A 466 2.47 -2.60 -7.33
N LEU A 467 1.80 -3.74 -7.58
CA LEU A 467 0.72 -3.89 -8.56
C LEU A 467 -0.58 -3.13 -8.20
N SER A 468 -0.66 -2.51 -7.04
CA SER A 468 -1.76 -1.64 -6.63
C SER A 468 -1.39 -0.16 -6.67
N GLY A 469 -0.28 0.18 -7.34
CA GLY A 469 0.19 1.55 -7.55
C GLY A 469 0.89 2.18 -6.35
N ILE A 470 1.32 1.39 -5.35
CA ILE A 470 2.15 1.84 -4.24
C ILE A 470 3.57 1.31 -4.44
N PRO A 471 4.44 2.03 -5.17
CA PRO A 471 5.79 1.56 -5.47
C PRO A 471 6.73 1.60 -4.26
N TRP A 472 6.40 2.38 -3.25
CA TRP A 472 7.17 2.52 -2.02
C TRP A 472 6.61 1.61 -0.93
N TRP A 473 7.32 0.55 -0.69
CA TRP A 473 6.94 -0.44 0.30
C TRP A 473 8.14 -0.92 1.12
N THR A 474 7.89 -1.32 2.36
CA THR A 474 8.88 -1.93 3.25
C THR A 474 8.20 -2.98 4.12
N THR A 475 9.00 -3.79 4.81
CA THR A 475 8.52 -4.73 5.82
C THR A 475 9.21 -4.43 7.14
N ASP A 476 8.61 -4.83 8.25
CA ASP A 476 9.34 -4.94 9.51
C ASP A 476 10.30 -6.12 9.40
N ILE A 477 11.58 -5.83 9.15
CA ILE A 477 12.60 -6.86 8.96
C ILE A 477 12.73 -7.71 10.22
N GLY A 478 12.47 -9.00 10.09
CA GLY A 478 12.44 -9.96 11.18
C GLY A 478 11.07 -10.11 11.87
N GLY A 479 10.02 -9.48 11.32
CA GLY A 479 8.70 -9.39 11.94
C GLY A 479 8.65 -8.38 13.08
N PHE A 480 7.45 -7.95 13.47
CA PHE A 480 7.26 -7.02 14.59
C PHE A 480 7.12 -7.74 15.93
N HIS A 481 6.18 -8.68 16.06
CA HIS A 481 5.89 -9.38 17.31
C HIS A 481 6.72 -10.64 17.53
N ASN A 482 6.98 -10.95 18.80
CA ASN A 482 7.55 -12.22 19.28
C ASN A 482 8.99 -12.54 18.86
N GLY A 483 9.76 -11.57 18.38
CA GLY A 483 11.18 -11.76 18.12
C GLY A 483 11.98 -11.87 19.42
N VAL A 484 12.52 -13.05 19.73
CA VAL A 484 13.37 -13.28 20.91
C VAL A 484 14.84 -13.20 20.50
N ALA A 485 15.52 -12.10 20.83
CA ALA A 485 16.87 -11.81 20.35
C ALA A 485 17.93 -12.87 20.69
N ALA A 486 17.73 -13.62 21.77
CA ALA A 486 18.63 -14.70 22.17
C ALA A 486 18.40 -16.03 21.46
N ASP A 487 17.22 -16.20 20.81
CA ASP A 487 16.81 -17.44 20.15
C ASP A 487 17.57 -17.64 18.83
N PRO A 488 18.28 -18.78 18.63
CA PRO A 488 18.99 -19.07 17.40
C PRO A 488 18.09 -19.12 16.16
N ASP A 489 16.86 -19.66 16.28
CA ASP A 489 15.92 -19.78 15.16
C ASP A 489 15.40 -18.39 14.74
N PHE A 490 15.18 -17.50 15.71
CA PHE A 490 14.87 -16.11 15.40
C PHE A 490 16.03 -15.39 14.72
N LYS A 491 17.29 -15.66 15.12
CA LYS A 491 18.46 -15.04 14.47
C LYS A 491 18.59 -15.48 13.01
N GLU A 492 18.35 -16.77 12.71
CA GLU A 492 18.30 -17.25 11.34
C GLU A 492 17.21 -16.53 10.55
N LEU A 493 15.97 -16.50 11.06
CA LEU A 493 14.85 -15.79 10.46
C LEU A 493 15.17 -14.31 10.17
N LEU A 494 15.77 -13.63 11.17
CA LEU A 494 16.15 -12.22 11.04
C LEU A 494 17.17 -12.02 9.93
N ILE A 495 18.21 -12.85 9.83
CA ILE A 495 19.22 -12.79 8.76
C ILE A 495 18.54 -12.97 7.40
N ARG A 496 17.71 -14.01 7.23
CA ARG A 496 17.00 -14.28 5.97
C ARG A 496 16.05 -13.14 5.58
N TRP A 497 15.36 -12.58 6.56
CA TRP A 497 14.48 -11.43 6.31
C TRP A 497 15.27 -10.14 6.02
N PHE A 498 16.44 -9.97 6.64
CA PHE A 498 17.31 -8.83 6.37
C PHE A 498 17.87 -8.87 4.92
N GLN A 499 18.24 -10.05 4.46
CA GLN A 499 18.63 -10.29 3.07
C GLN A 499 17.50 -9.91 2.10
N PHE A 500 16.26 -10.33 2.37
CA PHE A 500 15.08 -9.91 1.61
C PHE A 500 14.86 -8.40 1.65
N GLY A 501 14.95 -7.80 2.85
CA GLY A 501 14.76 -6.36 3.06
C GLY A 501 15.72 -5.49 2.26
N THR A 502 16.92 -5.99 1.98
CA THR A 502 17.92 -5.32 1.12
C THR A 502 17.39 -5.08 -0.30
N PHE A 503 16.53 -5.97 -0.79
CA PHE A 503 15.90 -5.91 -2.11
C PHE A 503 14.39 -5.55 -2.02
N CYS A 504 14.01 -4.82 -0.96
CA CYS A 504 12.73 -4.11 -0.88
C CYS A 504 12.89 -2.66 -1.35
N PRO A 505 11.83 -1.99 -1.78
CA PRO A 505 11.89 -0.57 -2.17
C PRO A 505 12.56 0.31 -1.10
N VAL A 506 12.21 0.13 0.18
CA VAL A 506 12.90 0.76 1.32
C VAL A 506 13.36 -0.33 2.29
N MET A 507 14.58 -0.19 2.80
CA MET A 507 15.21 -1.14 3.72
C MET A 507 15.14 -0.62 5.16
N ARG A 508 14.20 -1.13 5.96
CA ARG A 508 13.95 -0.68 7.35
C ARG A 508 14.01 -1.84 8.35
N LEU A 509 14.99 -1.81 9.24
CA LEU A 509 15.04 -2.73 10.39
C LEU A 509 14.13 -2.18 11.50
N HIS A 510 13.08 -2.93 11.86
CA HIS A 510 12.18 -2.59 12.94
C HIS A 510 11.64 -3.85 13.61
N GLY A 511 11.19 -3.71 14.85
CA GLY A 511 10.46 -4.74 15.57
C GLY A 511 10.54 -4.57 17.08
N SER A 512 9.64 -5.30 17.73
CA SER A 512 9.50 -5.40 19.16
C SER A 512 10.24 -6.66 19.63
N ARG A 513 11.43 -6.50 20.22
CA ARG A 513 12.29 -7.62 20.60
C ARG A 513 12.17 -7.95 22.08
N GLN A 514 12.07 -9.24 22.39
CA GLN A 514 12.00 -9.75 23.75
C GLN A 514 13.41 -10.00 24.31
N PRO A 515 13.64 -9.85 25.64
CA PRO A 515 12.66 -9.40 26.65
C PRO A 515 12.42 -7.89 26.67
N TYR A 516 11.25 -7.49 27.18
CA TYR A 516 10.94 -6.08 27.43
C TYR A 516 11.53 -5.58 28.73
N THR A 517 11.93 -4.30 28.74
CA THR A 517 12.34 -3.56 29.95
C THR A 517 11.28 -2.48 30.24
N PRO A 518 10.69 -2.45 31.45
CA PRO A 518 9.77 -1.40 31.86
C PRO A 518 10.52 -0.06 32.00
N ILE A 519 9.91 1.02 31.54
CA ILE A 519 10.44 2.38 31.67
C ILE A 519 9.57 3.16 32.65
N TYR A 520 10.21 3.83 33.60
CA TYR A 520 9.55 4.66 34.60
C TYR A 520 9.96 6.12 34.45
N ASN A 521 9.02 7.04 34.67
CA ASN A 521 9.31 8.46 34.76
C ASN A 521 9.95 8.81 36.13
N LYS A 522 10.39 10.06 36.31
CA LYS A 522 10.98 10.55 37.56
C LYS A 522 10.03 10.48 38.77
N ALA A 523 8.73 10.48 38.53
CA ALA A 523 7.72 10.28 39.56
C ALA A 523 7.53 8.82 39.98
N GLY A 524 8.21 7.87 39.32
CA GLY A 524 8.08 6.43 39.54
C GLY A 524 6.85 5.80 38.89
N GLU A 525 6.21 6.48 37.95
CA GLU A 525 5.07 5.97 37.22
C GLU A 525 5.56 5.16 36.01
N LEU A 526 4.93 4.02 35.76
CA LEU A 526 5.22 3.18 34.61
C LEU A 526 4.83 3.91 33.31
N ARG A 527 5.80 4.07 32.43
CA ARG A 527 5.60 4.42 31.01
C ARG A 527 5.54 3.13 30.19
N GLU A 528 5.46 3.27 28.87
CA GLU A 528 5.54 2.10 28.01
C GLU A 528 6.92 1.44 28.10
N GLY A 529 6.96 0.09 28.00
CA GLY A 529 8.21 -0.66 27.98
C GLY A 529 9.00 -0.45 26.69
N THR A 530 10.29 -0.78 26.74
CA THR A 530 11.14 -0.87 25.55
C THR A 530 11.54 -2.32 25.32
N GLY A 531 11.57 -2.76 24.06
CA GLY A 531 12.16 -4.04 23.68
C GLY A 531 13.67 -4.05 23.87
N THR A 532 14.28 -5.24 23.83
CA THR A 532 15.74 -5.36 23.82
C THR A 532 16.33 -4.73 22.56
N ASP A 533 17.65 -4.61 22.50
CA ASP A 533 18.36 -3.95 21.40
C ASP A 533 18.08 -4.62 20.05
N ASN A 534 17.96 -3.80 18.99
CA ASN A 534 17.60 -4.23 17.63
C ASN A 534 18.61 -3.72 16.57
N GLU A 535 19.77 -3.27 16.99
CA GLU A 535 20.83 -2.83 16.11
C GLU A 535 21.56 -4.06 15.52
N VAL A 536 22.15 -3.91 14.34
CA VAL A 536 22.76 -5.05 13.61
C VAL A 536 23.84 -5.81 14.41
N TRP A 537 24.47 -5.18 15.40
CA TRP A 537 25.45 -5.82 16.30
C TRP A 537 24.84 -6.52 17.53
N SER A 538 23.52 -6.49 17.69
CA SER A 538 22.85 -7.02 18.90
C SER A 538 22.60 -8.52 18.85
N TYR A 539 22.84 -9.18 17.71
CA TYR A 539 22.48 -10.58 17.44
C TYR A 539 23.67 -11.54 17.38
N GLY A 540 24.86 -11.09 17.76
CA GLY A 540 26.10 -11.84 17.70
C GLY A 540 26.91 -11.59 16.43
N GLU A 541 28.16 -12.09 16.43
CA GLU A 541 29.15 -11.70 15.42
C GLU A 541 28.78 -12.16 14.01
N GLU A 542 28.28 -13.38 13.83
CA GLU A 542 27.87 -13.91 12.51
C GLU A 542 26.75 -13.05 11.91
N ALA A 543 25.67 -12.80 12.67
CA ALA A 543 24.57 -11.96 12.23
C ALA A 543 25.03 -10.53 11.92
N TYR A 544 25.91 -9.98 12.76
CA TYR A 544 26.51 -8.66 12.57
C TYR A 544 27.26 -8.55 11.23
N GLN A 545 28.14 -9.51 10.94
CA GLN A 545 28.90 -9.52 9.68
C GLN A 545 27.98 -9.64 8.46
N ILE A 546 27.01 -10.56 8.49
CA ILE A 546 26.09 -10.78 7.39
C ILE A 546 25.20 -9.53 7.16
N MET A 547 24.57 -9.00 8.21
CA MET A 547 23.70 -7.84 8.07
C MET A 547 24.50 -6.60 7.61
N THR A 548 25.71 -6.40 8.10
CA THR A 548 26.58 -5.31 7.65
C THR A 548 26.95 -5.46 6.18
N LYS A 549 27.30 -6.68 5.70
CA LYS A 549 27.51 -6.98 4.28
C LYS A 549 26.31 -6.53 3.45
N PHE A 550 25.09 -6.90 3.85
CA PHE A 550 23.89 -6.58 3.08
C PHE A 550 23.52 -5.08 3.13
N ILE A 551 23.90 -4.32 4.17
CA ILE A 551 23.82 -2.85 4.13
C ILE A 551 24.77 -2.29 3.06
N HIS A 552 25.99 -2.81 2.96
CA HIS A 552 26.93 -2.37 1.91
C HIS A 552 26.47 -2.79 0.51
N VAL A 553 25.85 -3.97 0.34
CA VAL A 553 25.18 -4.34 -0.93
C VAL A 553 24.09 -3.34 -1.30
N ARG A 554 23.28 -2.88 -0.32
CA ARG A 554 22.27 -1.83 -0.55
C ARG A 554 22.91 -0.53 -1.03
N GLU A 555 24.04 -0.13 -0.46
CA GLU A 555 24.77 1.06 -0.91
C GLU A 555 25.34 0.90 -2.32
N LEU A 556 25.89 -0.27 -2.68
CA LEU A 556 26.35 -0.55 -4.05
C LEU A 556 25.20 -0.41 -5.07
N MET A 557 23.97 -0.75 -4.68
CA MET A 557 22.79 -0.64 -5.54
C MET A 557 22.14 0.76 -5.52
N ARG A 558 22.68 1.76 -4.84
CA ARG A 558 22.03 3.07 -4.65
C ARG A 558 21.63 3.72 -5.98
N ASP A 559 22.51 3.73 -6.98
CA ASP A 559 22.23 4.30 -8.31
C ASP A 559 21.15 3.51 -9.06
N TYR A 560 21.20 2.20 -8.99
CA TYR A 560 20.16 1.34 -9.57
C TYR A 560 18.82 1.57 -8.87
N THR A 561 18.79 1.57 -7.54
CA THR A 561 17.58 1.84 -6.76
C THR A 561 17.01 3.23 -7.09
N ARG A 562 17.86 4.26 -7.23
CA ARG A 562 17.42 5.60 -7.66
C ARG A 562 16.75 5.57 -9.02
N SER A 563 17.30 4.82 -9.97
CA SER A 563 16.70 4.68 -11.30
C SER A 563 15.32 4.01 -11.26
N LEU A 564 15.11 3.04 -10.36
CA LEU A 564 13.82 2.40 -10.17
C LEU A 564 12.81 3.36 -9.53
N MET A 565 13.23 4.17 -8.56
CA MET A 565 12.38 5.20 -7.96
C MET A 565 12.00 6.29 -8.96
N GLN A 566 12.89 6.60 -9.90
CA GLN A 566 12.59 7.49 -11.03
C GLN A 566 11.53 6.89 -11.96
N GLN A 567 11.63 5.60 -12.31
CA GLN A 567 10.60 4.91 -13.10
C GLN A 567 9.23 4.90 -12.38
N ALA A 568 9.23 4.73 -11.07
CA ALA A 568 8.02 4.81 -10.26
C ALA A 568 7.42 6.23 -10.28
N HIS A 569 8.26 7.27 -10.19
CA HIS A 569 7.85 8.67 -10.27
C HIS A 569 7.32 9.05 -11.67
N GLU A 570 8.02 8.68 -12.73
CA GLU A 570 7.68 9.09 -14.09
C GLU A 570 6.52 8.27 -14.68
N ASN A 571 6.50 6.97 -14.42
CA ASN A 571 5.61 6.02 -15.11
C ASN A 571 4.67 5.24 -14.17
N GLY A 572 4.91 5.23 -12.85
CA GLY A 572 4.15 4.45 -11.89
C GLY A 572 4.60 2.98 -11.80
N HIS A 573 5.74 2.62 -12.41
CA HIS A 573 6.21 1.24 -12.40
C HIS A 573 6.59 0.78 -10.98
N PRO A 574 6.19 -0.43 -10.56
CA PRO A 574 6.58 -0.96 -9.27
C PRO A 574 8.10 -1.21 -9.21
N VAL A 575 8.68 -1.00 -8.03
CA VAL A 575 10.09 -1.34 -7.77
C VAL A 575 10.23 -2.83 -7.53
N LEU A 576 9.32 -3.41 -6.74
CA LEU A 576 9.22 -4.85 -6.51
C LEU A 576 8.17 -5.42 -7.49
N ARG A 577 8.60 -6.26 -8.44
CA ARG A 577 7.79 -6.71 -9.59
C ARG A 577 7.55 -8.21 -9.53
N ALA A 578 6.32 -8.64 -9.86
CA ALA A 578 6.06 -10.03 -10.20
C ALA A 578 6.86 -10.45 -11.46
N LEU A 579 7.20 -11.73 -11.59
CA LEU A 579 7.95 -12.19 -12.80
C LEU A 579 7.19 -11.93 -14.09
N PHE A 580 5.86 -12.10 -14.10
CA PHE A 580 5.02 -11.84 -15.27
C PHE A 580 5.00 -10.38 -15.71
N TYR A 581 5.39 -9.45 -14.84
CA TYR A 581 5.45 -8.03 -15.17
C TYR A 581 6.44 -7.75 -16.31
N GLU A 582 7.61 -8.39 -16.25
CA GLU A 582 8.66 -8.31 -17.26
C GLU A 582 8.59 -9.44 -18.31
N PHE A 583 8.01 -10.59 -17.94
CA PHE A 583 7.93 -11.79 -18.76
C PHE A 583 6.48 -12.29 -18.93
N PRO A 584 5.56 -11.44 -19.47
CA PRO A 584 4.14 -11.80 -19.58
C PRO A 584 3.86 -12.95 -20.54
N SER A 585 4.78 -13.20 -21.49
CA SER A 585 4.68 -14.29 -22.48
C SER A 585 5.09 -15.66 -21.92
N ASP A 586 5.74 -15.70 -20.76
CA ASP A 586 6.12 -16.93 -20.08
C ASP A 586 5.03 -17.36 -19.11
N PRO A 587 4.27 -18.43 -19.39
CA PRO A 587 3.12 -18.81 -18.58
C PRO A 587 3.49 -19.23 -17.15
N ILE A 588 4.72 -19.70 -16.90
CA ILE A 588 5.20 -20.10 -15.58
C ILE A 588 5.35 -18.86 -14.67
N CYS A 589 5.77 -17.74 -15.23
CA CYS A 589 5.97 -16.49 -14.48
C CYS A 589 4.72 -15.98 -13.77
N TRP A 590 3.51 -16.35 -14.25
CA TRP A 590 2.24 -15.98 -13.64
C TRP A 590 1.90 -16.76 -12.36
N ASP A 591 2.65 -17.82 -12.04
CA ASP A 591 2.38 -18.68 -10.87
C ASP A 591 3.50 -18.62 -9.82
N ILE A 592 4.60 -17.93 -10.09
CA ILE A 592 5.72 -17.81 -9.15
C ILE A 592 5.42 -16.78 -8.06
N LYS A 593 5.19 -17.24 -6.82
CA LYS A 593 4.83 -16.42 -5.68
C LYS A 593 5.95 -16.13 -4.67
N ASN A 594 7.07 -16.83 -4.78
CA ASN A 594 8.17 -16.83 -3.81
C ASN A 594 9.50 -16.32 -4.38
N SER A 595 9.45 -15.75 -5.58
CA SER A 595 10.54 -15.03 -6.25
C SER A 595 9.95 -13.82 -6.96
N TYR A 596 10.72 -12.77 -7.09
CA TYR A 596 10.29 -11.53 -7.70
C TYR A 596 11.45 -10.84 -8.41
N LEU A 597 11.16 -9.79 -9.15
CA LEU A 597 12.16 -8.92 -9.73
C LEU A 597 12.28 -7.63 -8.89
N PHE A 598 13.50 -7.26 -8.52
CA PHE A 598 13.81 -5.92 -8.04
C PHE A 598 14.18 -5.07 -9.25
N GLY A 599 13.24 -4.23 -9.69
CA GLY A 599 13.29 -3.58 -10.99
C GLY A 599 13.16 -4.57 -12.15
N SER A 600 13.87 -4.30 -13.26
CA SER A 600 13.88 -5.15 -14.46
C SER A 600 15.04 -6.12 -14.52
N ASP A 601 16.09 -5.92 -13.69
CA ASP A 601 17.41 -6.52 -13.89
C ASP A 601 17.77 -7.62 -12.89
N LEU A 602 17.17 -7.60 -11.68
CA LEU A 602 17.55 -8.51 -10.61
C LEU A 602 16.39 -9.45 -10.25
N LEU A 603 16.55 -10.75 -10.48
CA LEU A 603 15.65 -11.77 -9.97
C LEU A 603 16.11 -12.17 -8.57
N VAL A 604 15.25 -11.97 -7.60
CA VAL A 604 15.50 -12.21 -6.17
C VAL A 604 14.68 -13.41 -5.70
N ALA A 605 15.35 -14.38 -5.07
CA ALA A 605 14.74 -15.61 -4.61
C ALA A 605 15.01 -15.84 -3.10
N PRO A 606 14.20 -15.23 -2.19
CA PRO A 606 14.43 -15.30 -0.75
C PRO A 606 14.38 -16.72 -0.19
N ILE A 607 15.21 -17.00 0.80
CA ILE A 607 15.14 -18.25 1.58
C ILE A 607 14.09 -18.04 2.66
N CYS A 608 12.93 -18.66 2.50
CA CYS A 608 11.75 -18.46 3.33
C CYS A 608 11.27 -19.74 4.02
N HIS A 609 12.17 -20.69 4.24
CA HIS A 609 11.97 -21.91 5.02
C HIS A 609 13.14 -22.08 6.00
N GLU A 610 12.79 -22.51 7.19
CA GLU A 610 13.71 -22.76 8.29
C GLU A 610 14.79 -23.79 7.91
N HIS A 611 16.03 -23.52 8.26
CA HIS A 611 17.21 -24.37 8.01
C HIS A 611 17.47 -24.72 6.54
N ALA A 612 16.85 -24.01 5.60
CA ALA A 612 17.10 -24.24 4.18
C ALA A 612 18.43 -23.63 3.74
N VAL A 613 19.23 -24.43 3.05
CA VAL A 613 20.56 -24.07 2.52
C VAL A 613 20.57 -24.01 0.98
N ASP A 614 19.46 -24.31 0.36
CA ASP A 614 19.21 -24.20 -1.08
C ASP A 614 17.72 -24.04 -1.38
N ARG A 615 17.38 -23.71 -2.62
CA ARG A 615 16.01 -23.71 -3.09
C ARG A 615 15.91 -23.87 -4.60
N GLN A 616 14.73 -24.30 -5.08
CA GLN A 616 14.39 -24.25 -6.50
C GLN A 616 14.04 -22.82 -6.94
N VAL A 617 14.63 -22.38 -8.03
CA VAL A 617 14.37 -21.08 -8.65
C VAL A 617 14.03 -21.27 -10.12
N TYR A 618 12.94 -20.66 -10.58
CA TYR A 618 12.63 -20.58 -12.00
C TYR A 618 13.30 -19.34 -12.59
N LEU A 619 14.07 -19.56 -13.65
CA LEU A 619 14.69 -18.48 -14.43
C LEU A 619 13.81 -18.22 -15.67
N PRO A 620 13.15 -17.05 -15.79
CA PRO A 620 12.24 -16.73 -16.87
C PRO A 620 12.86 -16.87 -18.26
N ALA A 621 12.07 -17.40 -19.20
CA ALA A 621 12.46 -17.55 -20.59
C ALA A 621 12.63 -16.19 -21.29
N GLY A 622 13.52 -16.14 -22.30
CA GLY A 622 13.76 -14.93 -23.10
C GLY A 622 14.87 -14.01 -22.58
N ALA A 623 15.62 -14.45 -21.57
CA ALA A 623 16.80 -13.77 -21.05
C ALA A 623 17.87 -14.78 -20.61
N SER A 624 19.11 -14.34 -20.50
CA SER A 624 20.16 -15.05 -19.77
C SER A 624 20.24 -14.53 -18.32
N TRP A 625 20.69 -15.39 -17.40
CA TRP A 625 20.71 -15.12 -15.98
C TRP A 625 22.06 -15.46 -15.36
N THR A 626 22.75 -14.46 -14.82
CA THR A 626 24.03 -14.65 -14.14
C THR A 626 23.80 -14.76 -12.63
N ASP A 627 24.20 -15.86 -12.03
CA ASP A 627 24.21 -16.02 -10.56
C ASP A 627 25.15 -14.96 -9.95
N ALA A 628 24.60 -14.06 -9.16
CA ALA A 628 25.35 -12.95 -8.57
C ALA A 628 26.44 -13.39 -7.57
N ARG A 629 26.31 -14.58 -6.97
CA ARG A 629 27.33 -15.14 -6.09
C ARG A 629 28.53 -15.71 -6.85
N THR A 630 28.25 -16.48 -7.92
CA THR A 630 29.27 -17.32 -8.57
C THR A 630 29.73 -16.81 -9.93
N GLY A 631 28.98 -15.92 -10.56
CA GLY A 631 29.21 -15.48 -11.94
C GLY A 631 28.82 -16.50 -13.01
N VAL A 632 28.22 -17.64 -12.61
CA VAL A 632 27.77 -18.67 -13.56
C VAL A 632 26.55 -18.15 -14.32
N VAL A 633 26.58 -18.33 -15.65
CA VAL A 633 25.49 -17.90 -16.54
C VAL A 633 24.59 -19.09 -16.88
N TYR A 634 23.29 -18.88 -16.78
CA TYR A 634 22.23 -19.83 -17.14
C TYR A 634 21.37 -19.26 -18.25
N GLU A 635 20.92 -20.10 -19.15
CA GLU A 635 19.82 -19.74 -20.06
C GLU A 635 18.49 -19.72 -19.32
N GLY A 636 17.59 -18.81 -19.70
CA GLY A 636 16.23 -18.78 -19.15
C GLY A 636 15.36 -19.95 -19.60
N GLY A 637 14.13 -20.04 -19.05
CA GLY A 637 13.15 -21.09 -19.35
C GLY A 637 13.40 -22.39 -18.59
N GLN A 638 14.10 -22.37 -17.46
CA GLN A 638 14.43 -23.58 -16.70
C GLN A 638 14.36 -23.37 -15.18
N TRP A 639 14.20 -24.47 -14.46
CA TRP A 639 14.38 -24.55 -13.01
C TRP A 639 15.81 -24.93 -12.67
N ILE A 640 16.36 -24.27 -11.67
CA ILE A 640 17.68 -24.59 -11.11
C ILE A 640 17.61 -24.76 -9.60
N THR A 641 18.58 -25.45 -9.01
CA THR A 641 18.79 -25.45 -7.57
C THR A 641 19.86 -24.42 -7.22
N ALA A 642 19.47 -23.38 -6.52
CA ALA A 642 20.37 -22.32 -6.04
C ALA A 642 20.82 -22.61 -4.62
N ASN A 643 22.13 -22.75 -4.41
CA ASN A 643 22.70 -22.87 -3.06
C ASN A 643 22.61 -21.53 -2.32
N ALA A 644 22.28 -21.59 -1.04
CA ALA A 644 22.10 -20.41 -0.21
C ALA A 644 22.60 -20.65 1.23
N PRO A 645 23.93 -20.72 1.46
CA PRO A 645 24.47 -20.66 2.80
C PRO A 645 23.97 -19.41 3.53
N MET A 646 24.13 -19.32 4.85
CA MET A 646 23.51 -18.27 5.68
C MET A 646 23.87 -16.84 5.24
N ASP A 647 25.05 -16.64 4.72
CA ASP A 647 25.60 -15.36 4.26
C ASP A 647 25.22 -14.98 2.81
N THR A 648 24.33 -15.76 2.17
CA THR A 648 23.97 -15.61 0.76
C THR A 648 22.47 -15.58 0.54
N LEU A 649 22.02 -14.68 -0.34
CA LEU A 649 20.69 -14.65 -0.94
C LEU A 649 20.81 -15.00 -2.42
N PRO A 650 20.08 -15.99 -2.98
CA PRO A 650 20.05 -16.22 -4.40
C PRO A 650 19.49 -15.02 -5.17
N VAL A 651 20.35 -14.38 -5.95
CA VAL A 651 20.04 -13.26 -6.85
C VAL A 651 20.62 -13.57 -8.22
N PHE A 652 19.84 -13.34 -9.27
CA PHE A 652 20.27 -13.58 -10.66
C PHE A 652 20.16 -12.29 -11.46
N LEU A 653 21.23 -11.95 -12.16
CA LEU A 653 21.38 -10.74 -12.96
C LEU A 653 20.95 -11.01 -14.40
N ARG A 654 20.02 -10.23 -14.92
CA ARG A 654 19.48 -10.37 -16.27
C ARG A 654 20.44 -9.85 -17.32
N ASP A 655 20.79 -10.65 -18.33
CA ASP A 655 21.55 -10.27 -19.54
C ASP A 655 22.88 -9.55 -19.24
N GLY A 656 23.57 -9.91 -18.16
CA GLY A 656 24.82 -9.29 -17.73
C GLY A 656 24.70 -7.87 -17.20
N ARG A 657 23.48 -7.41 -16.87
CA ARG A 657 23.26 -6.11 -16.25
C ARG A 657 23.59 -6.18 -14.77
N GLN A 658 24.01 -5.07 -14.17
CA GLN A 658 24.35 -4.98 -12.74
C GLN A 658 25.48 -5.95 -12.33
N ASP A 659 26.39 -6.28 -13.23
CA ASP A 659 27.46 -7.29 -13.03
C ASP A 659 28.48 -6.93 -11.93
N TYR A 660 28.49 -5.66 -11.50
CA TYR A 660 29.27 -5.22 -10.32
C TYR A 660 28.82 -5.88 -9.01
N LEU A 661 27.65 -6.54 -9.00
CA LEU A 661 27.17 -7.31 -7.84
C LEU A 661 27.73 -8.73 -7.76
N ILE A 662 28.47 -9.19 -8.78
CA ILE A 662 29.06 -10.54 -8.79
C ILE A 662 30.12 -10.65 -7.71
N GLY A 663 29.90 -11.60 -6.76
CA GLY A 663 30.78 -11.83 -5.61
C GLY A 663 30.48 -10.99 -4.39
N GLU A 664 29.52 -10.07 -4.47
CA GLU A 664 29.14 -9.18 -3.35
C GLU A 664 27.93 -9.72 -2.54
N ILE A 665 27.14 -10.64 -3.13
CA ILE A 665 25.89 -11.17 -2.53
C ILE A 665 26.06 -12.56 -1.92
#